data_d2b5beb672848f395270d8cd31360440
#
_entry.id   d2b5beb672848f395270d8cd31360440
#
_cell.length_a   1.000
_cell.length_b   1.000
_cell.length_c   1.000
_cell.angle_alpha   90.00
_cell.angle_beta   90.00
_cell.angle_gamma   90.00
#
_symmetry.space_group_name_H-M   'P 1'
#
loop_
_entity.id
_entity.type
_entity.pdbx_description
1 polymer ?
#
loop_
_entity_poly.entity_id
_entity_poly.type
_entity_poly.pdbx_seq_one_letter_code
_entity_poly.pdbx_strand_id
1 'polypeptide(L)'
;MNTRRPLSCISTKRLARKRLAIALSLVFSGLGTLSLSQTAAAADDYQTIDGVGVTAQALKIDVSLQDTPQSVNIVTREHLDNTVATKIDDSLRYTPGFWNSFGPDFDTNWITIRGFESSVLVDGKRQYKDGYFATIVEPFALESIEVVQGPSSALYGNSQPGGVINMVTKKPTKTPLHQVSVSGGSNDYVQGGIDISDKINEDGSHRYRVVAMGSRSDGVLDGVDGWRAYIAPSYTIDISPDTSLTLTASYLKDRRVNNSAFFSTYGTLIPVNGKYVSRHTNYGDPEHDKQDTSQFTLGWDFSHKFNDAWTYKNSFTFMHQDFYMRNTAAYNAWEAGVLLTDKLQRYSILNDGKTISFSFDNNLTGQFETGDFANIVQLGLDYNQSKNDFVGTPSNGQLVGGLIDIFNPTYGGLPDDSGLTLFNNNLSQKQLGVYAQAQTTWNETIVAKIGGRYDRMKIENDTEYTNAVSPHQSLDKGNFSWNAGLMYLSPIGVSPYVNYSESFYAAASLANTSDWKLILSDPIESKQWEAGVKFTPEWLDGYINLAYFDLKQKNALSQTMVGGTLATAVTPEKETRGVEIEAHAALTKSLSTDLTYTYMSATYGDQNTRADYMPHNIATAWVNYDFTSLGVTGLTLGTGVRYRGTSINTATKDKVDE
;
A
#
# COMPACT_ATOMS: atom_id res chain seq x y z
N MET A 1 -31.83 5.25 43.29
CA MET A 1 -30.93 6.33 42.83
C MET A 1 -29.71 5.65 42.24
N ASN A 2 -29.82 5.22 40.98
CA ASN A 2 -28.72 4.62 40.21
C ASN A 2 -28.26 5.66 39.21
N THR A 3 -27.11 6.24 39.48
CA THR A 3 -26.42 7.09 38.51
C THR A 3 -25.75 6.20 37.48
N ARG A 4 -26.33 6.10 36.28
CA ARG A 4 -25.69 5.50 35.11
C ARG A 4 -24.52 6.38 34.67
N ARG A 5 -23.35 5.79 34.56
CA ARG A 5 -22.18 6.43 33.93
C ARG A 5 -22.35 6.34 32.43
N PRO A 6 -22.05 7.39 31.66
CA PRO A 6 -21.95 7.27 30.21
C PRO A 6 -20.77 6.35 29.87
N LEU A 7 -20.88 5.58 28.77
CA LEU A 7 -19.78 4.90 28.11
C LEU A 7 -18.81 5.96 27.56
N SER A 8 -18.14 6.65 28.47
CA SER A 8 -16.93 7.37 28.10
C SER A 8 -15.82 6.35 28.08
N CYS A 9 -15.10 6.30 26.96
CA CYS A 9 -13.74 5.79 26.86
C CYS A 9 -13.17 5.44 28.23
N ILE A 10 -12.76 4.20 28.43
CA ILE A 10 -12.01 3.82 29.62
C ILE A 10 -10.76 4.69 29.62
N SER A 11 -10.88 5.81 30.35
CA SER A 11 -9.77 6.71 30.59
C SER A 11 -8.82 6.00 31.54
N THR A 12 -7.85 5.30 30.99
CA THR A 12 -6.66 4.94 31.74
C THR A 12 -5.91 6.23 32.05
N LYS A 13 -6.06 6.72 33.28
CA LYS A 13 -5.16 7.70 33.86
C LYS A 13 -3.76 7.10 33.92
N ARG A 14 -2.97 7.23 32.87
CA ARG A 14 -1.52 7.07 32.92
C ARG A 14 -0.83 8.40 32.71
N LEU A 15 0.04 8.69 33.62
CA LEU A 15 0.87 9.90 33.75
C LEU A 15 1.46 10.34 32.41
N ALA A 16 1.11 11.55 31.98
CA ALA A 16 1.75 12.25 30.88
C ALA A 16 3.27 12.36 31.15
N ARG A 17 4.07 11.70 30.36
CA ARG A 17 5.52 11.88 30.32
C ARG A 17 5.87 12.79 29.15
N LYS A 18 6.37 13.97 29.45
CA LYS A 18 7.01 14.84 28.47
C LYS A 18 8.24 14.12 27.95
N ARG A 19 8.26 13.77 26.68
CA ARG A 19 9.44 13.21 26.01
C ARG A 19 9.97 14.25 25.04
N LEU A 20 11.18 14.72 25.29
CA LEU A 20 12.01 15.34 24.27
C LEU A 20 12.71 14.16 23.57
N ALA A 21 12.31 13.81 22.35
CA ALA A 21 12.93 12.73 21.61
C ALA A 21 13.94 13.33 20.61
N ILE A 22 15.22 13.11 20.83
CA ILE A 22 16.24 13.20 19.77
C ILE A 22 16.44 11.75 19.32
N ALA A 23 15.94 11.41 18.13
CA ALA A 23 16.19 10.10 17.53
C ALA A 23 17.55 10.16 16.81
N LEU A 24 18.55 9.51 17.37
CA LEU A 24 19.82 9.25 16.70
C LEU A 24 19.85 7.75 16.41
N SER A 25 19.59 7.37 15.17
CA SER A 25 19.68 5.96 14.73
C SER A 25 21.09 5.72 14.19
N LEU A 26 21.97 5.19 15.00
CA LEU A 26 23.30 4.71 14.58
C LEU A 26 23.26 3.20 14.41
N VAL A 27 23.29 2.73 13.18
CA VAL A 27 23.48 1.30 12.89
C VAL A 27 24.97 1.04 12.68
N PHE A 28 25.60 0.35 13.61
CA PHE A 28 26.97 -0.13 13.49
C PHE A 28 26.98 -1.48 12.74
N SER A 29 27.51 -1.45 11.60
CA SER A 29 28.22 -2.37 10.71
C SER A 29 27.75 -2.17 9.25
N GLY A 30 28.41 -1.21 8.60
CA GLY A 30 28.40 -1.04 7.15
C GLY A 30 27.03 -0.85 6.52
N LEU A 31 26.51 0.40 6.50
CA LEU A 31 25.34 0.86 5.77
C LEU A 31 24.11 1.15 6.66
N GLY A 32 24.19 2.14 7.52
CA GLY A 32 23.07 2.61 8.32
C GLY A 32 22.55 3.97 7.85
N THR A 33 21.27 4.23 8.11
CA THR A 33 20.66 5.56 8.02
C THR A 33 20.90 6.33 9.33
N LEU A 34 21.31 7.59 9.23
CA LEU A 34 21.34 8.52 10.35
C LEU A 34 20.14 9.45 10.26
N SER A 35 19.21 9.37 11.19
CA SER A 35 18.16 10.38 11.32
C SER A 35 18.31 11.19 12.59
N LEU A 36 18.37 12.52 12.45
CA LEU A 36 18.31 13.49 13.53
C LEU A 36 16.93 14.14 13.46
N SER A 37 16.03 13.75 14.35
CA SER A 37 14.75 14.42 14.54
C SER A 37 14.77 15.12 15.90
N GLN A 38 14.64 16.44 15.90
CA GLN A 38 14.43 17.20 17.12
C GLN A 38 12.95 17.57 17.19
N THR A 39 12.19 16.85 18.00
CA THR A 39 10.80 17.18 18.31
C THR A 39 10.79 18.11 19.52
N ALA A 40 10.42 19.37 19.32
CA ALA A 40 10.00 20.24 20.42
C ALA A 40 8.64 19.73 20.89
N ALA A 41 8.57 19.27 22.14
CA ALA A 41 7.46 18.54 22.71
C ALA A 41 6.11 19.24 22.54
N ALA A 42 5.20 18.59 21.83
CA ALA A 42 3.78 18.72 22.01
C ALA A 42 3.19 17.29 22.01
N ALA A 43 3.20 16.69 23.18
CA ALA A 43 2.99 15.25 23.35
C ALA A 43 1.54 14.88 23.76
N ASP A 44 0.52 15.57 23.23
CA ASP A 44 -0.86 15.27 23.67
C ASP A 44 -1.82 14.76 22.57
N ASP A 45 -1.40 14.69 21.30
CA ASP A 45 -2.25 14.13 20.22
C ASP A 45 -1.58 12.97 19.43
N TYR A 46 -0.37 12.56 19.80
CA TYR A 46 0.09 11.25 19.36
C TYR A 46 -0.68 10.20 20.15
N GLN A 47 -1.56 9.48 19.48
CA GLN A 47 -2.06 8.23 19.98
C GLN A 47 -0.85 7.33 20.21
N THR A 48 -0.33 7.35 21.46
CA THR A 48 0.56 6.28 21.90
C THR A 48 -0.21 5.01 21.65
N ILE A 49 0.34 4.13 20.86
CA ILE A 49 -0.22 2.82 20.64
C ILE A 49 0.03 2.03 21.91
N ASP A 50 -0.83 2.25 22.86
CA ASP A 50 -1.26 1.18 23.74
C ASP A 50 -2.12 0.31 22.81
N GLY A 51 -1.67 -0.84 22.33
CA GLY A 51 -2.27 -1.64 21.25
C GLY A 51 -3.75 -2.04 21.41
N VAL A 52 -4.47 -1.41 22.31
CA VAL A 52 -5.83 -1.76 22.74
C VAL A 52 -6.88 -0.67 22.42
N GLY A 53 -6.49 0.49 21.93
CA GLY A 53 -7.46 1.58 21.67
C GLY A 53 -7.37 2.19 20.27
N VAL A 54 -6.57 1.63 19.38
CA VAL A 54 -6.35 2.19 18.05
C VAL A 54 -7.51 1.87 17.12
N THR A 55 -8.01 2.90 16.43
CA THR A 55 -9.06 2.77 15.41
C THR A 55 -8.46 2.93 14.02
N ALA A 56 -9.05 2.29 13.01
CA ALA A 56 -8.63 2.43 11.62
C ALA A 56 -9.68 3.17 10.80
N GLN A 57 -9.27 4.25 10.10
CA GLN A 57 -10.12 4.95 9.13
C GLN A 57 -10.56 4.04 7.98
N ALA A 58 -9.73 3.03 7.64
CA ALA A 58 -10.04 2.01 6.64
C ALA A 58 -11.28 1.15 6.98
N LEU A 59 -11.77 1.17 8.20
CA LEU A 59 -13.03 0.50 8.56
C LEU A 59 -14.26 1.39 8.31
N LYS A 60 -14.07 2.67 8.00
CA LYS A 60 -15.09 3.72 7.82
C LYS A 60 -15.97 3.98 9.05
N ILE A 61 -15.85 3.19 10.11
CA ILE A 61 -16.49 3.36 11.43
C ILE A 61 -15.42 3.42 12.51
N ASP A 62 -15.74 4.12 13.58
CA ASP A 62 -14.81 4.34 14.69
C ASP A 62 -14.92 3.19 15.70
N VAL A 63 -14.16 2.14 15.48
CA VAL A 63 -14.11 0.92 16.32
C VAL A 63 -12.66 0.54 16.57
N SER A 64 -12.40 -0.05 17.76
CA SER A 64 -11.09 -0.60 18.08
C SER A 64 -10.72 -1.73 17.12
N LEU A 65 -9.44 -1.79 16.73
CA LEU A 65 -8.94 -2.91 15.92
C LEU A 65 -9.11 -4.24 16.64
N GLN A 66 -8.95 -4.26 17.97
CA GLN A 66 -9.06 -5.47 18.76
C GLN A 66 -10.52 -5.93 18.92
N ASP A 67 -11.49 -5.03 18.71
CA ASP A 67 -12.93 -5.33 18.76
C ASP A 67 -13.54 -5.54 17.35
N THR A 68 -12.70 -5.68 16.35
CA THR A 68 -13.11 -5.88 14.94
C THR A 68 -12.92 -7.35 14.54
N PRO A 69 -13.97 -8.07 14.10
CA PRO A 69 -13.86 -9.47 13.66
C PRO A 69 -13.22 -9.60 12.29
N GLN A 70 -12.00 -9.12 12.12
CA GLN A 70 -11.25 -9.11 10.85
C GLN A 70 -9.77 -8.80 11.13
N SER A 71 -8.87 -9.31 10.29
CA SER A 71 -7.46 -8.94 10.32
C SER A 71 -7.26 -7.51 9.82
N VAL A 72 -6.79 -6.65 10.69
CA VAL A 72 -6.41 -5.26 10.38
C VAL A 72 -5.11 -4.95 11.10
N ASN A 73 -4.14 -4.39 10.38
CA ASN A 73 -2.84 -3.98 10.90
C ASN A 73 -2.65 -2.47 10.71
N ILE A 74 -1.94 -1.82 11.61
CA ILE A 74 -1.55 -0.40 11.49
C ILE A 74 -0.05 -0.27 11.64
N VAL A 75 0.57 0.33 10.61
CA VAL A 75 1.94 0.85 10.67
C VAL A 75 1.87 2.30 11.14
N THR A 76 2.34 2.56 12.33
CA THR A 76 2.18 3.85 13.00
C THR A 76 3.23 4.85 12.59
N ARG A 77 3.01 6.15 12.92
CA ARG A 77 4.03 7.18 12.71
C ARG A 77 5.35 6.83 13.42
N GLU A 78 5.28 6.36 14.65
CA GLU A 78 6.47 5.94 15.40
C GLU A 78 7.24 4.82 14.68
N HIS A 79 6.55 3.80 14.16
CA HIS A 79 7.19 2.73 13.40
C HIS A 79 7.81 3.25 12.09
N LEU A 80 7.11 4.13 11.37
CA LEU A 80 7.62 4.78 10.15
C LEU A 80 8.88 5.61 10.43
N ASP A 81 8.92 6.33 11.55
CA ASP A 81 10.08 7.12 11.97
C ASP A 81 11.25 6.22 12.40
N ASN A 82 10.97 5.17 13.19
CA ASN A 82 11.99 4.24 13.68
C ASN A 82 12.63 3.42 12.56
N THR A 83 11.86 3.08 11.51
CA THR A 83 12.34 2.32 10.35
C THR A 83 12.89 3.19 9.23
N VAL A 84 12.72 4.53 9.32
CA VAL A 84 13.12 5.50 8.28
C VAL A 84 12.65 5.07 6.89
N ALA A 85 11.37 4.73 6.79
CA ALA A 85 10.79 4.25 5.54
C ALA A 85 10.82 5.34 4.45
N THR A 86 11.43 5.02 3.31
CA THR A 86 11.59 5.95 2.17
C THR A 86 10.55 5.74 1.09
N LYS A 87 9.88 4.59 1.13
CA LYS A 87 8.82 4.17 0.20
C LYS A 87 7.70 3.45 0.95
N ILE A 88 6.55 3.31 0.31
CA ILE A 88 5.40 2.62 0.89
C ILE A 88 5.66 1.12 1.07
N ASP A 89 6.31 0.46 0.12
CA ASP A 89 6.67 -0.95 0.26
C ASP A 89 7.71 -1.18 1.36
N ASP A 90 8.62 -0.22 1.61
CA ASP A 90 9.52 -0.25 2.78
C ASP A 90 8.73 -0.16 4.09
N SER A 91 7.73 0.70 4.13
CA SER A 91 6.86 0.90 5.30
C SER A 91 6.11 -0.37 5.70
N LEU A 92 5.82 -1.24 4.75
CA LEU A 92 5.02 -2.46 4.94
C LEU A 92 5.86 -3.71 5.23
N ARG A 93 7.19 -3.59 5.32
CA ARG A 93 8.12 -4.74 5.45
C ARG A 93 7.87 -5.61 6.68
N TYR A 94 7.27 -5.06 7.72
CA TYR A 94 6.95 -5.73 8.98
C TYR A 94 5.46 -6.01 9.14
N THR A 95 4.68 -5.96 8.04
CA THR A 95 3.25 -6.27 8.01
C THR A 95 3.03 -7.75 7.67
N PRO A 96 2.13 -8.47 8.38
CA PRO A 96 1.80 -9.86 8.06
C PRO A 96 1.31 -10.04 6.63
N GLY A 97 1.71 -11.12 5.98
CA GLY A 97 1.29 -11.46 4.61
C GLY A 97 1.84 -10.57 3.50
N PHE A 98 2.62 -9.53 3.85
CA PHE A 98 3.21 -8.62 2.87
C PHE A 98 4.32 -9.29 2.07
N TRP A 99 4.25 -9.13 0.77
CA TRP A 99 5.26 -9.58 -0.16
C TRP A 99 5.39 -8.61 -1.35
N ASN A 100 6.63 -8.24 -1.70
CA ASN A 100 6.98 -7.56 -2.94
C ASN A 100 7.79 -8.51 -3.81
N SER A 101 7.20 -9.00 -4.91
CA SER A 101 7.82 -9.98 -5.81
C SER A 101 8.91 -9.39 -6.69
N PHE A 102 8.90 -8.08 -6.89
CA PHE A 102 9.85 -7.38 -7.77
C PHE A 102 11.08 -6.83 -7.03
N GLY A 103 11.09 -6.91 -5.69
CA GLY A 103 12.19 -6.39 -4.86
C GLY A 103 12.23 -4.86 -4.80
N PRO A 104 13.41 -4.27 -4.55
CA PRO A 104 13.55 -2.81 -4.43
C PRO A 104 13.50 -2.15 -5.80
N ASP A 105 12.29 -1.85 -6.26
CA ASP A 105 12.01 -1.18 -7.51
C ASP A 105 11.80 0.32 -7.27
N PHE A 106 12.27 1.17 -8.18
CA PHE A 106 12.03 2.61 -8.13
C PHE A 106 10.84 3.03 -8.99
N ASP A 107 10.35 2.17 -9.88
CA ASP A 107 9.35 2.53 -10.88
C ASP A 107 7.96 2.69 -10.25
N THR A 108 7.55 1.74 -9.41
CA THR A 108 6.25 1.75 -8.72
C THR A 108 6.26 0.85 -7.48
N ASN A 109 5.20 0.92 -6.67
CA ASN A 109 5.01 0.03 -5.53
C ASN A 109 4.23 -1.22 -5.96
N TRP A 110 4.86 -2.39 -5.83
CA TRP A 110 4.25 -3.69 -6.09
C TRP A 110 3.87 -4.35 -4.76
N ILE A 111 2.66 -4.07 -4.29
CA ILE A 111 2.21 -4.49 -2.97
C ILE A 111 1.28 -5.67 -3.09
N THR A 112 1.70 -6.81 -2.55
CA THR A 112 0.85 -7.99 -2.42
C THR A 112 0.67 -8.38 -0.96
N ILE A 113 -0.56 -8.73 -0.61
CA ILE A 113 -0.94 -9.27 0.69
C ILE A 113 -1.59 -10.63 0.46
N ARG A 114 -1.20 -11.65 1.24
CA ARG A 114 -1.70 -13.02 1.11
C ARG A 114 -1.56 -13.59 -0.32
N GLY A 115 -0.55 -13.09 -1.05
CA GLY A 115 -0.27 -13.53 -2.43
C GLY A 115 -1.11 -12.88 -3.51
N PHE A 116 -1.89 -11.84 -3.21
CA PHE A 116 -2.69 -11.08 -4.16
C PHE A 116 -2.35 -9.59 -4.10
N GLU A 117 -2.52 -8.89 -5.22
CA GLU A 117 -2.41 -7.43 -5.22
C GLU A 117 -3.42 -6.80 -4.26
N SER A 118 -3.05 -5.65 -3.72
CA SER A 118 -3.86 -4.84 -2.81
C SER A 118 -4.25 -3.52 -3.44
N SER A 119 -5.42 -3.00 -3.09
CA SER A 119 -5.87 -1.68 -3.49
C SER A 119 -5.28 -0.62 -2.57
N VAL A 120 -4.85 0.51 -3.16
CA VAL A 120 -4.26 1.62 -2.44
C VAL A 120 -5.29 2.73 -2.26
N LEU A 121 -5.39 3.26 -1.04
CA LEU A 121 -6.22 4.40 -0.69
C LEU A 121 -5.34 5.48 -0.03
N VAL A 122 -5.77 6.73 -0.13
CA VAL A 122 -5.27 7.86 0.67
C VAL A 122 -6.46 8.52 1.37
N ASP A 123 -6.42 8.58 2.70
CA ASP A 123 -7.54 9.07 3.53
C ASP A 123 -8.88 8.43 3.15
N GLY A 124 -8.90 7.11 2.96
CA GLY A 124 -10.08 6.34 2.58
C GLY A 124 -10.52 6.48 1.11
N LYS A 125 -9.81 7.24 0.29
CA LYS A 125 -10.16 7.52 -1.12
C LYS A 125 -9.25 6.74 -2.06
N ARG A 126 -9.86 6.04 -3.02
CA ARG A 126 -9.17 5.18 -3.96
C ARG A 126 -8.14 5.95 -4.78
N GLN A 127 -6.95 5.37 -4.92
CA GLN A 127 -5.90 5.86 -5.79
C GLN A 127 -5.89 5.09 -7.12
N TYR A 128 -5.59 5.84 -8.18
CA TYR A 128 -5.45 5.28 -9.51
C TYR A 128 -4.17 4.45 -9.64
N LYS A 129 -4.26 3.29 -10.30
CA LYS A 129 -3.11 2.50 -10.74
C LYS A 129 -3.43 1.80 -12.06
N ASP A 130 -2.59 2.02 -13.07
CA ASP A 130 -2.62 1.31 -14.34
C ASP A 130 -1.18 1.12 -14.82
N GLY A 131 -0.64 -0.07 -14.63
CA GLY A 131 0.76 -0.35 -14.89
C GLY A 131 1.68 0.57 -14.09
N TYR A 132 2.48 1.36 -14.78
CA TYR A 132 3.41 2.34 -14.20
C TYR A 132 2.75 3.65 -13.79
N PHE A 133 1.55 3.94 -14.32
CA PHE A 133 0.76 5.08 -13.86
C PHE A 133 0.15 4.77 -12.51
N ALA A 134 0.76 5.25 -11.46
CA ALA A 134 0.32 5.06 -10.08
C ALA A 134 0.53 6.33 -9.26
N THR A 135 -0.37 6.59 -8.32
CA THR A 135 -0.21 7.68 -7.37
C THR A 135 1.01 7.41 -6.49
N ILE A 136 1.92 8.39 -6.43
CA ILE A 136 3.06 8.35 -5.52
C ILE A 136 2.63 8.97 -4.19
N VAL A 137 2.86 8.24 -3.10
CA VAL A 137 2.60 8.70 -1.74
C VAL A 137 3.91 8.79 -0.98
N GLU A 138 4.12 9.91 -0.30
CA GLU A 138 5.34 10.19 0.45
C GLU A 138 5.20 9.75 1.91
N PRO A 139 5.99 8.77 2.40
CA PRO A 139 5.87 8.25 3.77
C PRO A 139 6.07 9.32 4.85
N PHE A 140 6.90 10.34 4.62
CA PHE A 140 7.12 11.44 5.56
C PHE A 140 5.83 12.24 5.82
N ALA A 141 4.90 12.26 4.86
CA ALA A 141 3.62 12.96 4.96
C ALA A 141 2.50 12.13 5.63
N LEU A 142 2.77 10.89 6.03
CA LEU A 142 1.77 10.01 6.61
C LEU A 142 1.79 10.04 8.14
N GLU A 143 0.61 9.95 8.72
CA GLU A 143 0.39 9.68 10.14
C GLU A 143 0.43 8.17 10.42
N SER A 144 -0.15 7.37 9.53
CA SER A 144 -0.17 5.92 9.62
C SER A 144 -0.43 5.27 8.26
N ILE A 145 -0.19 3.96 8.18
CA ILE A 145 -0.65 3.11 7.09
C ILE A 145 -1.50 1.99 7.70
N GLU A 146 -2.72 1.85 7.22
CA GLU A 146 -3.69 0.87 7.69
C GLU A 146 -3.87 -0.21 6.64
N VAL A 147 -3.75 -1.46 7.03
CA VAL A 147 -3.87 -2.61 6.14
C VAL A 147 -5.06 -3.46 6.55
N VAL A 148 -6.12 -3.44 5.75
CA VAL A 148 -7.26 -4.34 5.88
C VAL A 148 -7.01 -5.53 4.97
N GLN A 149 -6.73 -6.68 5.56
CA GLN A 149 -6.32 -7.88 4.84
C GLN A 149 -7.50 -8.64 4.25
N GLY A 150 -7.32 -9.11 3.01
CA GLY A 150 -8.34 -9.85 2.27
C GLY A 150 -9.43 -8.98 1.62
N PRO A 151 -10.44 -9.60 0.98
CA PRO A 151 -11.46 -8.93 0.21
C PRO A 151 -12.18 -7.82 0.96
N SER A 152 -12.31 -6.63 0.36
CA SER A 152 -12.81 -5.43 1.04
C SER A 152 -13.82 -4.63 0.21
N SER A 153 -14.44 -5.26 -0.82
CA SER A 153 -15.38 -4.55 -1.71
C SER A 153 -16.67 -4.12 -1.03
N ALA A 154 -17.07 -4.75 0.07
CA ALA A 154 -18.23 -4.31 0.85
C ALA A 154 -18.09 -2.87 1.40
N LEU A 155 -16.87 -2.33 1.49
CA LEU A 155 -16.61 -0.95 1.92
C LEU A 155 -16.12 -0.04 0.80
N TYR A 156 -15.32 -0.59 -0.13
CA TYR A 156 -14.56 0.21 -1.11
C TYR A 156 -14.90 -0.11 -2.57
N GLY A 157 -15.81 -1.05 -2.82
CA GLY A 157 -16.25 -1.43 -4.16
C GLY A 157 -15.13 -2.11 -4.95
N ASN A 158 -14.83 -1.61 -6.14
CA ASN A 158 -13.79 -2.15 -7.02
C ASN A 158 -12.45 -2.29 -6.29
N SER A 159 -12.18 -3.44 -5.66
CA SER A 159 -11.04 -3.68 -4.78
C SER A 159 -10.33 -4.99 -5.11
N GLN A 160 -9.00 -4.96 -5.07
CA GLN A 160 -8.14 -6.12 -5.27
C GLN A 160 -8.31 -7.16 -4.15
N PRO A 161 -8.07 -8.46 -4.44
CA PRO A 161 -8.27 -9.55 -3.48
C PRO A 161 -7.39 -9.48 -2.23
N GLY A 162 -6.16 -8.94 -2.34
CA GLY A 162 -5.22 -8.83 -1.23
C GLY A 162 -5.70 -7.90 -0.12
N GLY A 163 -6.69 -7.06 -0.42
CA GLY A 163 -7.28 -6.12 0.53
C GLY A 163 -6.99 -4.67 0.19
N VAL A 164 -7.01 -3.85 1.23
CA VAL A 164 -6.88 -2.39 1.13
C VAL A 164 -5.74 -1.89 2.00
N ILE A 165 -4.91 -1.03 1.43
CA ILE A 165 -3.86 -0.29 2.13
C ILE A 165 -4.25 1.18 2.12
N ASN A 166 -4.68 1.69 3.26
CA ASN A 166 -5.08 3.07 3.44
C ASN A 166 -3.95 3.89 4.08
N MET A 167 -3.50 4.89 3.39
CA MET A 167 -2.46 5.82 3.83
C MET A 167 -3.12 7.05 4.42
N VAL A 168 -2.99 7.23 5.73
CA VAL A 168 -3.57 8.36 6.46
C VAL A 168 -2.59 9.52 6.44
N THR A 169 -2.99 10.64 5.86
CA THR A 169 -2.14 11.82 5.76
C THR A 169 -2.13 12.63 7.07
N LYS A 170 -1.02 13.31 7.33
CA LYS A 170 -0.87 14.24 8.44
C LYS A 170 -1.81 15.43 8.28
N LYS A 171 -2.58 15.74 9.34
CA LYS A 171 -3.54 16.85 9.40
C LYS A 171 -3.18 17.83 10.52
N PRO A 172 -3.72 19.08 10.54
CA PRO A 172 -3.46 20.04 11.59
C PRO A 172 -3.75 19.47 12.98
N THR A 173 -2.79 19.64 13.89
CA THR A 173 -2.87 19.20 15.29
C THR A 173 -3.48 20.26 16.18
N LYS A 174 -4.07 19.87 17.31
CA LYS A 174 -4.59 20.82 18.33
C LYS A 174 -3.46 21.42 19.16
N THR A 175 -2.38 20.67 19.33
CA THR A 175 -1.17 21.09 20.03
C THR A 175 -0.11 21.56 19.02
N PRO A 176 0.69 22.60 19.32
CA PRO A 176 1.77 23.03 18.45
C PRO A 176 2.78 21.90 18.19
N LEU A 177 3.15 21.71 16.93
CA LEU A 177 4.18 20.78 16.48
C LEU A 177 5.18 21.52 15.61
N HIS A 178 6.47 21.47 15.97
CA HIS A 178 7.55 22.04 15.19
C HIS A 178 8.67 21.03 15.09
N GLN A 179 8.73 20.32 13.97
CA GLN A 179 9.72 19.27 13.74
C GLN A 179 10.58 19.61 12.53
N VAL A 180 11.89 19.47 12.68
CA VAL A 180 12.87 19.47 11.59
C VAL A 180 13.57 18.13 11.62
N SER A 181 13.70 17.48 10.49
CA SER A 181 14.39 16.19 10.37
C SER A 181 15.47 16.24 9.31
N VAL A 182 16.56 15.54 9.58
CA VAL A 182 17.61 15.25 8.61
C VAL A 182 17.95 13.77 8.72
N SER A 183 17.94 13.08 7.60
CA SER A 183 18.25 11.64 7.54
C SER A 183 19.36 11.40 6.52
N GLY A 184 20.21 10.44 6.78
CA GLY A 184 21.25 9.99 5.86
C GLY A 184 21.41 8.48 5.93
N GLY A 185 21.82 7.86 4.84
CA GLY A 185 21.87 6.40 4.76
C GLY A 185 22.77 5.86 3.66
N SER A 186 22.66 4.56 3.42
CA SER A 186 23.32 3.89 2.31
C SER A 186 22.85 4.41 0.95
N ASN A 187 23.62 4.13 -0.10
CA ASN A 187 23.34 4.58 -1.48
C ASN A 187 23.21 6.10 -1.57
N ASP A 188 24.10 6.82 -0.89
CA ASP A 188 24.14 8.29 -0.85
C ASP A 188 22.79 8.95 -0.51
N TYR A 189 21.95 8.22 0.25
CA TYR A 189 20.65 8.75 0.68
C TYR A 189 20.82 9.91 1.65
N VAL A 190 20.17 11.02 1.32
CA VAL A 190 20.02 12.19 2.19
C VAL A 190 18.59 12.72 2.06
N GLN A 191 17.97 13.05 3.19
CA GLN A 191 16.67 13.70 3.26
C GLN A 191 16.69 14.83 4.28
N GLY A 192 16.06 15.95 3.93
CA GLY A 192 15.70 17.03 4.87
C GLY A 192 14.19 17.23 4.86
N GLY A 193 13.57 17.42 6.03
CA GLY A 193 12.14 17.62 6.15
C GLY A 193 11.75 18.57 7.26
N ILE A 194 10.57 19.17 7.12
CA ILE A 194 9.88 19.96 8.13
C ILE A 194 8.44 19.50 8.28
N ASP A 195 7.95 19.52 9.51
CA ASP A 195 6.56 19.25 9.87
C ASP A 195 6.15 20.26 10.96
N ILE A 196 5.35 21.24 10.56
CA ILE A 196 4.98 22.38 11.40
C ILE A 196 3.46 22.46 11.43
N SER A 197 2.89 22.43 12.62
CA SER A 197 1.47 22.62 12.87
C SER A 197 1.25 23.51 14.07
N ASP A 198 0.33 24.49 13.95
CA ASP A 198 -0.03 25.36 15.04
C ASP A 198 -1.45 25.93 14.84
N LYS A 199 -1.98 26.55 15.88
CA LYS A 199 -3.19 27.34 15.84
C LYS A 199 -2.91 28.72 15.26
N ILE A 200 -3.90 29.31 14.59
CA ILE A 200 -3.84 30.66 14.02
C ILE A 200 -4.50 31.67 14.96
N ASN A 201 -5.56 31.25 15.65
CA ASN A 201 -6.32 32.07 16.58
C ASN A 201 -6.19 31.53 18.03
N GLU A 202 -6.57 32.35 19.00
CA GLU A 202 -6.36 32.04 20.42
C GLU A 202 -7.15 30.82 20.90
N ASP A 203 -8.38 30.62 20.40
CA ASP A 203 -9.26 29.50 20.77
C ASP A 203 -8.90 28.19 20.05
N GLY A 204 -7.97 28.21 19.09
CA GLY A 204 -7.53 27.03 18.35
C GLY A 204 -8.55 26.48 17.34
N SER A 205 -9.62 27.22 17.05
CA SER A 205 -10.63 26.82 16.04
C SER A 205 -10.08 26.87 14.62
N HIS A 206 -8.99 27.61 14.38
CA HIS A 206 -8.27 27.68 13.11
C HIS A 206 -6.85 27.15 13.30
N ARG A 207 -6.50 26.09 12.58
CA ARG A 207 -5.20 25.42 12.67
C ARG A 207 -4.63 25.17 11.29
N TYR A 208 -3.32 25.17 11.19
CA TYR A 208 -2.62 24.81 9.96
C TYR A 208 -1.57 23.74 10.23
N ARG A 209 -1.20 23.01 9.18
CA ARG A 209 0.00 22.16 9.15
C ARG A 209 0.67 22.29 7.79
N VAL A 210 1.98 22.33 7.78
CA VAL A 210 2.81 22.30 6.58
C VAL A 210 3.82 21.19 6.74
N VAL A 211 3.73 20.19 5.87
CA VAL A 211 4.72 19.13 5.76
C VAL A 211 5.50 19.33 4.47
N ALA A 212 6.82 19.39 4.53
CA ALA A 212 7.64 19.49 3.33
C ALA A 212 8.93 18.71 3.49
N MET A 213 9.40 18.10 2.41
CA MET A 213 10.66 17.36 2.39
C MET A 213 11.33 17.43 1.02
N GLY A 214 12.66 17.21 1.03
CA GLY A 214 13.46 16.95 -0.14
C GLY A 214 14.43 15.81 0.13
N SER A 215 14.58 14.90 -0.82
CA SER A 215 15.51 13.76 -0.71
C SER A 215 16.27 13.53 -2.02
N ARG A 216 17.44 12.92 -1.88
CA ARG A 216 18.23 12.36 -2.96
C ARG A 216 18.78 11.00 -2.54
N SER A 217 18.90 10.07 -3.48
CA SER A 217 19.56 8.79 -3.27
C SER A 217 20.06 8.20 -4.58
N ASP A 218 21.08 7.37 -4.49
CA ASP A 218 21.42 6.44 -5.54
C ASP A 218 20.59 5.15 -5.40
N GLY A 219 20.49 4.37 -6.47
CA GLY A 219 19.90 3.02 -6.46
C GLY A 219 20.91 1.94 -6.08
N VAL A 220 20.43 0.70 -5.99
CA VAL A 220 21.29 -0.47 -5.80
C VAL A 220 22.08 -0.82 -7.05
N LEU A 221 21.52 -0.53 -8.25
CA LEU A 221 22.14 -0.79 -9.53
C LEU A 221 23.00 0.37 -9.98
N ASP A 222 24.09 0.06 -10.71
CA ASP A 222 25.04 1.03 -11.22
C ASP A 222 24.38 2.09 -12.09
N GLY A 223 24.66 3.36 -11.83
CA GLY A 223 24.16 4.50 -12.58
C GLY A 223 22.70 4.90 -12.32
N VAL A 224 22.05 4.29 -11.34
CA VAL A 224 20.68 4.65 -10.92
C VAL A 224 20.75 5.69 -9.81
N ASP A 225 20.12 6.85 -10.03
CA ASP A 225 19.99 7.92 -9.02
C ASP A 225 18.62 8.61 -9.12
N GLY A 226 18.28 9.39 -8.10
CA GLY A 226 17.04 10.15 -8.13
C GLY A 226 16.91 11.16 -7.00
N TRP A 227 15.96 12.07 -7.18
CA TRP A 227 15.58 13.03 -6.14
C TRP A 227 14.06 13.23 -6.10
N ARG A 228 13.57 13.59 -4.93
CA ARG A 228 12.16 13.92 -4.68
C ARG A 228 12.02 15.19 -3.88
N ALA A 229 11.00 15.97 -4.21
CA ALA A 229 10.55 17.11 -3.42
C ALA A 229 9.05 17.00 -3.20
N TYR A 230 8.61 17.29 -1.99
CA TYR A 230 7.21 17.22 -1.59
C TYR A 230 6.84 18.37 -0.66
N ILE A 231 5.62 18.90 -0.82
CA ILE A 231 5.02 19.87 0.10
C ILE A 231 3.51 19.61 0.23
N ALA A 232 3.01 19.63 1.45
CA ALA A 232 1.59 19.44 1.77
C ALA A 232 1.13 20.44 2.84
N PRO A 233 0.58 21.60 2.46
CA PRO A 233 -0.15 22.45 3.37
C PRO A 233 -1.56 21.89 3.62
N SER A 234 -2.02 22.03 4.86
CA SER A 234 -3.39 21.73 5.27
C SER A 234 -3.92 22.75 6.26
N TYR A 235 -5.24 22.89 6.34
CA TYR A 235 -5.89 23.90 7.15
C TYR A 235 -7.23 23.37 7.67
N THR A 236 -7.41 23.41 9.00
CA THR A 236 -8.64 23.00 9.67
C THR A 236 -9.36 24.19 10.26
N ILE A 237 -10.67 24.24 10.05
CA ILE A 237 -11.61 25.21 10.61
C ILE A 237 -12.65 24.44 11.42
N ASP A 238 -12.70 24.66 12.73
CA ASP A 238 -13.83 24.25 13.57
C ASP A 238 -14.88 25.37 13.50
N ILE A 239 -15.86 25.21 12.60
CA ILE A 239 -16.93 26.18 12.33
C ILE A 239 -17.85 26.30 13.56
N SER A 240 -18.01 25.20 14.28
CA SER A 240 -18.71 25.10 15.55
C SER A 240 -18.16 23.90 16.34
N PRO A 241 -18.53 23.68 17.62
CA PRO A 241 -18.15 22.46 18.34
C PRO A 241 -18.55 21.16 17.64
N ASP A 242 -19.57 21.21 16.79
CA ASP A 242 -20.12 20.05 16.08
C ASP A 242 -19.75 20.02 14.59
N THR A 243 -19.06 21.04 14.08
CA THR A 243 -18.78 21.16 12.63
C THR A 243 -17.34 21.52 12.38
N SER A 244 -16.63 20.67 11.63
CA SER A 244 -15.27 20.92 11.20
C SER A 244 -15.08 20.73 9.71
N LEU A 245 -14.14 21.49 9.13
CA LEU A 245 -13.72 21.39 7.74
C LEU A 245 -12.18 21.41 7.71
N THR A 246 -11.58 20.38 7.13
CA THR A 246 -10.14 20.34 6.84
C THR A 246 -9.92 20.44 5.34
N LEU A 247 -9.13 21.40 4.90
CA LEU A 247 -8.69 21.57 3.52
C LEU A 247 -7.26 21.04 3.40
N THR A 248 -6.98 20.29 2.34
CA THR A 248 -5.66 19.71 2.07
C THR A 248 -5.21 20.01 0.65
N ALA A 249 -3.92 20.24 0.48
CA ALA A 249 -3.27 20.32 -0.82
C ALA A 249 -1.90 19.67 -0.74
N SER A 250 -1.42 19.11 -1.86
CA SER A 250 -0.04 18.64 -1.94
C SER A 250 0.52 18.78 -3.34
N TYR A 251 1.85 18.93 -3.41
CA TYR A 251 2.60 18.86 -4.65
C TYR A 251 3.83 17.97 -4.44
N LEU A 252 4.02 17.04 -5.38
CA LEU A 252 5.15 16.14 -5.45
C LEU A 252 5.85 16.32 -6.79
N LYS A 253 7.18 16.38 -6.74
CA LYS A 253 8.06 16.23 -7.90
C LYS A 253 9.04 15.11 -7.62
N ASP A 254 9.06 14.10 -8.49
CA ASP A 254 9.96 12.95 -8.42
C ASP A 254 10.67 12.79 -9.75
N ARG A 255 11.99 12.73 -9.72
CA ARG A 255 12.81 12.51 -10.90
C ARG A 255 13.92 11.53 -10.60
N ARG A 256 14.05 10.50 -11.44
CA ARG A 256 15.03 9.44 -11.25
C ARG A 256 15.44 8.78 -12.56
N VAL A 257 16.57 8.11 -12.53
CA VAL A 257 16.91 7.07 -13.49
C VAL A 257 16.18 5.80 -13.08
N ASN A 258 15.47 5.18 -14.02
CA ASN A 258 14.74 3.95 -13.75
C ASN A 258 15.69 2.79 -13.47
N ASN A 259 15.17 1.87 -12.68
CA ASN A 259 15.83 0.65 -12.31
C ASN A 259 15.18 -0.52 -13.05
N SER A 260 15.78 -0.97 -14.16
CA SER A 260 15.36 -2.21 -14.80
C SER A 260 15.94 -3.41 -14.08
N ALA A 261 15.24 -3.87 -13.04
CA ALA A 261 15.69 -4.96 -12.16
C ALA A 261 15.40 -6.38 -12.71
N PHE A 262 15.13 -6.53 -13.99
CA PHE A 262 14.89 -7.85 -14.58
C PHE A 262 16.21 -8.55 -14.88
N PHE A 263 16.55 -9.53 -14.05
CA PHE A 263 17.72 -10.35 -14.21
C PHE A 263 17.38 -11.68 -14.88
N SER A 264 18.24 -12.15 -15.79
CA SER A 264 18.15 -13.51 -16.32
C SER A 264 18.44 -14.55 -15.24
N THR A 265 17.81 -15.72 -15.34
CA THR A 265 18.17 -16.91 -14.56
C THR A 265 19.66 -17.28 -14.74
N TYR A 266 20.18 -17.08 -15.95
CA TYR A 266 21.59 -17.29 -16.27
C TYR A 266 22.44 -16.11 -15.75
N GLY A 267 23.48 -16.43 -15.02
CA GLY A 267 24.31 -15.47 -14.31
C GLY A 267 23.78 -15.10 -12.92
N THR A 268 22.55 -15.47 -12.57
CA THR A 268 21.99 -15.24 -11.22
C THR A 268 21.77 -16.54 -10.46
N LEU A 269 20.85 -17.40 -10.90
CA LEU A 269 20.61 -18.71 -10.28
C LEU A 269 21.54 -19.80 -10.87
N ILE A 270 21.78 -19.73 -12.18
CA ILE A 270 22.64 -20.64 -12.90
C ILE A 270 23.93 -19.89 -13.33
N PRO A 271 25.12 -20.29 -12.84
CA PRO A 271 26.34 -19.62 -13.21
C PRO A 271 26.65 -19.81 -14.69
N VAL A 272 27.16 -18.77 -15.36
CA VAL A 272 27.62 -18.81 -16.74
C VAL A 272 29.17 -18.85 -16.73
N ASN A 273 29.74 -19.89 -17.33
CA ASN A 273 31.20 -20.15 -17.29
C ASN A 273 31.77 -20.14 -15.85
N GLY A 274 30.98 -20.66 -14.88
CA GLY A 274 31.35 -20.70 -13.47
C GLY A 274 31.30 -19.37 -12.74
N LYS A 275 30.70 -18.33 -13.32
CA LYS A 275 30.59 -16.97 -12.74
C LYS A 275 29.15 -16.56 -12.54
N TYR A 276 28.93 -15.75 -11.50
CA TYR A 276 27.69 -15.01 -11.24
C TYR A 276 27.88 -13.53 -11.57
N VAL A 277 26.81 -12.86 -11.98
CA VAL A 277 26.79 -11.41 -12.18
C VAL A 277 26.82 -10.67 -10.85
N SER A 278 27.33 -9.45 -10.83
CA SER A 278 27.22 -8.57 -9.67
C SER A 278 25.76 -8.20 -9.42
N ARG A 279 25.36 -8.14 -8.15
CA ARG A 279 24.02 -7.62 -7.77
C ARG A 279 23.84 -6.12 -8.06
N HIS A 280 24.91 -5.42 -8.39
CA HIS A 280 24.91 -4.00 -8.78
C HIS A 280 24.81 -3.80 -10.30
N THR A 281 24.92 -4.90 -11.08
CA THR A 281 24.87 -4.81 -12.54
C THR A 281 23.55 -4.23 -13.00
N ASN A 282 23.60 -3.17 -13.81
CA ASN A 282 22.45 -2.56 -14.44
C ASN A 282 22.37 -3.01 -15.90
N TYR A 283 21.24 -3.60 -16.30
CA TYR A 283 20.97 -3.96 -17.69
C TYR A 283 20.12 -2.93 -18.42
N GLY A 284 19.65 -1.90 -17.72
CA GLY A 284 19.09 -0.69 -18.30
C GLY A 284 20.15 0.18 -18.97
N ASP A 285 19.79 1.40 -19.27
CA ASP A 285 20.70 2.39 -19.85
C ASP A 285 20.61 3.72 -19.08
N PRO A 286 21.49 3.95 -18.07
CA PRO A 286 21.46 5.16 -17.25
C PRO A 286 21.56 6.48 -18.02
N GLU A 287 22.12 6.45 -19.26
CA GLU A 287 22.20 7.64 -20.11
C GLU A 287 20.87 8.00 -20.77
N HIS A 288 19.97 7.01 -20.94
CA HIS A 288 18.70 7.16 -21.62
C HIS A 288 17.49 7.00 -20.69
N ASP A 289 17.62 6.16 -19.66
CA ASP A 289 16.51 5.82 -18.77
C ASP A 289 16.17 6.99 -17.86
N LYS A 290 14.89 7.29 -17.76
CA LYS A 290 14.41 8.43 -17.01
C LYS A 290 12.95 8.23 -16.60
N GLN A 291 12.65 8.60 -15.37
CA GLN A 291 11.27 8.82 -14.91
C GLN A 291 11.16 10.25 -14.39
N ASP A 292 10.07 10.91 -14.73
CA ASP A 292 9.76 12.26 -14.29
C ASP A 292 8.26 12.35 -13.97
N THR A 293 7.95 12.54 -12.71
CA THR A 293 6.57 12.63 -12.22
C THR A 293 6.32 13.96 -11.53
N SER A 294 5.23 14.62 -11.89
CA SER A 294 4.68 15.76 -11.17
C SER A 294 3.26 15.40 -10.74
N GLN A 295 2.95 15.55 -9.46
CA GLN A 295 1.62 15.22 -8.92
C GLN A 295 1.11 16.34 -8.05
N PHE A 296 -0.10 16.78 -8.31
CA PHE A 296 -0.82 17.78 -7.56
C PHE A 296 -2.12 17.20 -7.01
N THR A 297 -2.40 17.44 -5.73
CA THR A 297 -3.62 16.94 -5.07
C THR A 297 -4.30 18.08 -4.32
N LEU A 298 -5.62 18.13 -4.38
CA LEU A 298 -6.49 18.98 -3.57
C LEU A 298 -7.57 18.13 -2.92
N GLY A 299 -7.97 18.48 -1.71
CA GLY A 299 -9.05 17.78 -1.04
C GLY A 299 -9.66 18.53 0.12
N TRP A 300 -10.75 17.99 0.63
CA TRP A 300 -11.34 18.39 1.90
C TRP A 300 -11.93 17.20 2.63
N ASP A 301 -12.01 17.34 3.94
CA ASP A 301 -12.77 16.48 4.83
C ASP A 301 -13.68 17.37 5.68
N PHE A 302 -14.99 17.15 5.57
CA PHE A 302 -16.03 17.83 6.32
C PHE A 302 -16.70 16.86 7.29
N SER A 303 -16.95 17.30 8.50
CA SER A 303 -17.67 16.52 9.52
C SER A 303 -18.69 17.40 10.22
N HIS A 304 -19.90 16.88 10.42
CA HIS A 304 -20.96 17.54 11.18
C HIS A 304 -21.70 16.55 12.09
N LYS A 305 -21.72 16.82 13.39
CA LYS A 305 -22.52 16.09 14.38
C LYS A 305 -23.91 16.71 14.47
N PHE A 306 -24.93 16.01 14.03
CA PHE A 306 -26.32 16.46 14.19
C PHE A 306 -26.78 16.41 15.65
N ASN A 307 -26.26 15.43 16.38
CA ASN A 307 -26.45 15.19 17.80
C ASN A 307 -25.44 14.16 18.30
N ASP A 308 -25.51 13.74 19.55
CA ASP A 308 -24.59 12.78 20.15
C ASP A 308 -24.59 11.39 19.46
N ALA A 309 -25.66 11.06 18.73
CA ALA A 309 -25.79 9.77 18.06
C ALA A 309 -25.40 9.81 16.56
N TRP A 310 -25.60 10.93 15.86
CA TRP A 310 -25.49 10.97 14.41
C TRP A 310 -24.45 11.94 13.91
N THR A 311 -23.51 11.44 13.13
CA THR A 311 -22.43 12.21 12.49
C THR A 311 -22.48 12.01 10.97
N TYR A 312 -22.48 13.11 10.22
CA TYR A 312 -22.32 13.14 8.78
C TYR A 312 -20.88 13.49 8.44
N LYS A 313 -20.27 12.73 7.52
CA LYS A 313 -18.94 13.01 6.97
C LYS A 313 -19.04 13.12 5.44
N ASN A 314 -18.31 14.08 4.89
CA ASN A 314 -18.13 14.26 3.47
C ASN A 314 -16.66 14.47 3.17
N SER A 315 -16.13 13.78 2.19
CA SER A 315 -14.75 13.96 1.77
C SER A 315 -14.61 13.98 0.25
N PHE A 316 -13.63 14.73 -0.21
CA PHE A 316 -13.32 14.88 -1.63
C PHE A 316 -11.81 14.87 -1.84
N THR A 317 -11.37 14.35 -2.99
CA THR A 317 -10.00 14.49 -3.46
C THR A 317 -9.99 14.63 -4.97
N PHE A 318 -9.25 15.60 -5.46
CA PHE A 318 -8.85 15.78 -6.85
C PHE A 318 -7.35 15.53 -6.97
N MET A 319 -6.91 14.82 -8.01
CA MET A 319 -5.51 14.60 -8.31
C MET A 319 -5.26 14.79 -9.80
N HIS A 320 -4.17 15.48 -10.11
CA HIS A 320 -3.59 15.59 -11.44
C HIS A 320 -2.14 15.12 -11.38
N GLN A 321 -1.77 14.23 -12.30
CA GLN A 321 -0.41 13.70 -12.43
C GLN A 321 0.03 13.80 -13.88
N ASP A 322 1.22 14.36 -14.10
CA ASP A 322 1.99 14.22 -15.34
C ASP A 322 3.09 13.17 -15.08
N PHE A 323 3.21 12.23 -15.97
CA PHE A 323 4.13 11.11 -15.86
C PHE A 323 4.84 10.87 -17.17
N TYR A 324 6.16 10.87 -17.14
CA TYR A 324 7.03 10.45 -18.21
C TYR A 324 7.95 9.34 -17.71
N MET A 325 8.03 8.25 -18.44
CA MET A 325 8.97 7.16 -18.17
C MET A 325 9.56 6.66 -19.48
N ARG A 326 10.88 6.59 -19.54
CA ARG A 326 11.63 5.79 -20.47
C ARG A 326 12.47 4.81 -19.69
N ASN A 327 12.34 3.53 -20.02
CA ASN A 327 13.04 2.45 -19.35
C ASN A 327 13.60 1.47 -20.38
N THR A 328 14.86 1.09 -20.23
CA THR A 328 15.49 0.05 -21.02
C THR A 328 15.42 -1.27 -20.26
N ALA A 329 14.58 -2.19 -20.72
CA ALA A 329 14.49 -3.55 -20.19
C ALA A 329 15.38 -4.49 -20.98
N ALA A 330 15.90 -5.53 -20.34
CA ALA A 330 16.73 -6.53 -20.97
C ALA A 330 16.13 -7.94 -20.74
N TYR A 331 15.93 -8.68 -21.82
CA TYR A 331 15.38 -10.03 -21.82
C TYR A 331 16.33 -11.03 -22.44
N ASN A 332 16.07 -12.32 -22.24
CA ASN A 332 16.86 -13.40 -22.83
C ASN A 332 17.01 -13.21 -24.35
N ALA A 333 18.23 -13.32 -24.83
CA ALA A 333 18.58 -13.22 -26.27
C ALA A 333 18.61 -14.60 -26.91
N TRP A 334 18.19 -14.67 -28.17
CA TRP A 334 18.17 -15.90 -28.96
C TRP A 334 18.85 -15.64 -30.32
N GLU A 335 19.72 -16.56 -30.73
CA GLU A 335 20.35 -16.55 -32.06
C GLU A 335 20.10 -17.89 -32.73
N ALA A 336 19.52 -17.87 -33.93
CA ALA A 336 19.15 -19.07 -34.67
C ALA A 336 18.37 -20.13 -33.86
N GLY A 337 17.52 -19.69 -32.94
CA GLY A 337 16.75 -20.56 -32.06
C GLY A 337 17.50 -21.10 -30.82
N VAL A 338 18.75 -20.68 -30.64
CA VAL A 338 19.57 -21.03 -29.45
C VAL A 338 19.58 -19.89 -28.48
N LEU A 339 19.29 -20.19 -27.22
CA LEU A 339 19.36 -19.21 -26.12
C LEU A 339 20.81 -18.83 -25.85
N LEU A 340 21.08 -17.52 -25.85
CA LEU A 340 22.37 -16.97 -25.47
C LEU A 340 22.39 -16.77 -23.96
N THR A 341 23.23 -17.51 -23.25
CA THR A 341 23.25 -17.47 -21.78
C THR A 341 24.09 -16.33 -21.20
N ASP A 342 24.98 -15.75 -22.02
CA ASP A 342 25.90 -14.66 -21.64
C ASP A 342 25.51 -13.31 -22.25
N LYS A 343 24.37 -13.24 -22.92
CA LYS A 343 23.89 -12.03 -23.61
C LYS A 343 22.41 -11.80 -23.35
N LEU A 344 22.02 -10.53 -23.31
CA LEU A 344 20.62 -10.10 -23.24
C LEU A 344 20.30 -9.18 -24.43
N GLN A 345 19.03 -9.16 -24.80
CA GLN A 345 18.47 -8.27 -25.81
C GLN A 345 17.76 -7.11 -25.14
N ARG A 346 18.05 -5.88 -25.56
CA ARG A 346 17.47 -4.66 -24.97
C ARG A 346 16.18 -4.24 -25.68
N TYR A 347 15.23 -3.75 -24.86
CA TYR A 347 13.95 -3.22 -25.30
C TYR A 347 13.71 -1.87 -24.64
N SER A 348 13.22 -0.88 -25.38
CA SER A 348 12.79 0.40 -24.83
C SER A 348 11.30 0.37 -24.49
N ILE A 349 10.96 0.80 -23.30
CA ILE A 349 9.60 1.02 -22.81
C ILE A 349 9.43 2.52 -22.61
N LEU A 350 8.48 3.13 -23.32
CA LEU A 350 8.10 4.52 -23.16
C LEU A 350 6.68 4.61 -22.66
N ASN A 351 6.44 5.47 -21.68
CA ASN A 351 5.11 5.92 -21.27
C ASN A 351 5.17 7.43 -21.00
N ASP A 352 4.38 8.20 -21.71
CA ASP A 352 4.27 9.65 -21.55
C ASP A 352 2.80 10.04 -21.50
N GLY A 353 2.35 10.61 -20.41
CA GLY A 353 0.93 10.90 -20.26
C GLY A 353 0.54 11.59 -18.97
N LYS A 354 -0.76 11.70 -18.80
CA LYS A 354 -1.38 12.36 -17.65
C LYS A 354 -2.54 11.55 -17.10
N THR A 355 -2.68 11.62 -15.79
CA THR A 355 -3.83 11.06 -15.06
C THR A 355 -4.57 12.19 -14.34
N ILE A 356 -5.89 12.20 -14.48
CA ILE A 356 -6.79 13.07 -13.70
C ILE A 356 -7.76 12.16 -12.96
N SER A 357 -7.87 12.33 -11.66
CA SER A 357 -8.84 11.59 -10.88
C SER A 357 -9.52 12.46 -9.84
N PHE A 358 -10.73 12.07 -9.47
CA PHE A 358 -11.42 12.61 -8.32
C PHE A 358 -12.24 11.53 -7.62
N SER A 359 -12.32 11.66 -6.32
CA SER A 359 -13.07 10.78 -5.44
C SER A 359 -13.93 11.62 -4.51
N PHE A 360 -15.13 11.15 -4.26
CA PHE A 360 -16.09 11.80 -3.39
C PHE A 360 -16.80 10.72 -2.55
N ASP A 361 -16.76 10.85 -1.22
CA ASP A 361 -17.43 9.95 -0.28
C ASP A 361 -18.33 10.73 0.67
N ASN A 362 -19.54 10.24 0.86
CA ASN A 362 -20.50 10.76 1.82
C ASN A 362 -20.99 9.63 2.69
N ASN A 363 -20.99 9.83 3.98
CA ASN A 363 -21.54 8.85 4.90
C ASN A 363 -22.24 9.50 6.10
N LEU A 364 -23.22 8.78 6.59
CA LEU A 364 -23.95 9.09 7.81
C LEU A 364 -23.75 7.93 8.78
N THR A 365 -23.13 8.18 9.92
CA THR A 365 -22.87 7.19 10.95
C THR A 365 -23.73 7.47 12.17
N GLY A 366 -24.44 6.46 12.63
CA GLY A 366 -25.20 6.47 13.87
C GLY A 366 -24.55 5.58 14.93
N GLN A 367 -24.43 6.10 16.17
CA GLN A 367 -23.93 5.37 17.34
C GLN A 367 -24.95 5.50 18.46
N PHE A 368 -25.54 4.38 18.90
CA PHE A 368 -26.60 4.39 19.89
C PHE A 368 -26.73 3.06 20.64
N GLU A 369 -27.24 3.12 21.85
CA GLU A 369 -27.55 1.95 22.66
C GLU A 369 -29.04 1.59 22.59
N THR A 370 -29.34 0.29 22.54
CA THR A 370 -30.71 -0.24 22.58
C THR A 370 -30.74 -1.45 23.52
N GLY A 371 -31.15 -1.23 24.78
CA GLY A 371 -31.04 -2.25 25.82
C GLY A 371 -29.59 -2.63 26.07
N ASP A 372 -29.27 -3.92 25.92
CA ASP A 372 -27.91 -4.45 26.08
C ASP A 372 -27.05 -4.38 24.81
N PHE A 373 -27.54 -3.73 23.76
CA PHE A 373 -26.86 -3.62 22.48
C PHE A 373 -26.26 -2.23 22.28
N ALA A 374 -24.95 -2.16 22.09
CA ALA A 374 -24.26 -0.99 21.56
C ALA A 374 -24.16 -1.11 20.04
N ASN A 375 -24.73 -0.15 19.31
CA ASN A 375 -24.87 -0.22 17.86
C ASN A 375 -24.11 0.90 17.17
N ILE A 376 -23.40 0.55 16.11
CA ILE A 376 -22.85 1.48 15.13
C ILE A 376 -23.44 1.11 13.77
N VAL A 377 -24.13 2.03 13.14
CA VAL A 377 -24.68 1.86 11.78
C VAL A 377 -24.15 2.94 10.88
N GLN A 378 -23.84 2.60 9.63
CA GLN A 378 -23.37 3.55 8.64
C GLN A 378 -24.08 3.32 7.31
N LEU A 379 -24.47 4.41 6.68
CA LEU A 379 -24.96 4.46 5.30
C LEU A 379 -24.04 5.40 4.52
N GLY A 380 -23.69 5.02 3.31
CA GLY A 380 -22.81 5.86 2.50
C GLY A 380 -23.04 5.73 0.99
N LEU A 381 -22.53 6.74 0.30
CA LEU A 381 -22.51 6.84 -1.15
C LEU A 381 -21.16 7.42 -1.56
N ASP A 382 -20.46 6.75 -2.47
CA ASP A 382 -19.24 7.30 -3.06
C ASP A 382 -19.26 7.30 -4.58
N TYR A 383 -18.48 8.21 -5.14
CA TYR A 383 -18.20 8.29 -6.56
C TYR A 383 -16.71 8.48 -6.80
N ASN A 384 -16.15 7.65 -7.68
CA ASN A 384 -14.77 7.71 -8.10
C ASN A 384 -14.69 7.79 -9.62
N GLN A 385 -13.81 8.65 -10.12
CA GLN A 385 -13.51 8.71 -11.55
C GLN A 385 -12.01 8.90 -11.74
N SER A 386 -11.45 8.19 -12.72
CA SER A 386 -10.11 8.44 -13.23
C SER A 386 -10.10 8.45 -14.75
N LYS A 387 -9.25 9.29 -15.30
CA LYS A 387 -8.97 9.36 -16.72
C LYS A 387 -7.46 9.37 -16.91
N ASN A 388 -6.98 8.43 -17.73
CA ASN A 388 -5.57 8.30 -18.08
C ASN A 388 -5.43 8.45 -19.60
N ASP A 389 -4.73 9.49 -20.03
CA ASP A 389 -4.41 9.76 -21.44
C ASP A 389 -2.91 9.64 -21.59
N PHE A 390 -2.42 8.68 -22.36
CA PHE A 390 -0.98 8.50 -22.55
C PHE A 390 -0.59 7.97 -23.92
N VAL A 391 0.66 8.21 -24.28
CA VAL A 391 1.35 7.61 -25.41
C VAL A 391 2.37 6.62 -24.85
N GLY A 392 2.46 5.43 -25.43
CA GLY A 392 3.40 4.41 -24.95
C GLY A 392 3.81 3.41 -26.01
N THR A 393 4.83 2.62 -25.67
CA THR A 393 5.20 1.41 -26.42
C THR A 393 4.34 0.23 -25.97
N PRO A 394 4.21 -0.85 -26.77
CA PRO A 394 3.63 -2.10 -26.28
C PRO A 394 4.26 -2.55 -24.95
N SER A 395 3.50 -3.25 -24.13
CA SER A 395 3.87 -3.60 -22.73
C SER A 395 5.24 -4.31 -22.58
N ASN A 396 5.67 -5.05 -23.60
CA ASN A 396 6.98 -5.71 -23.63
C ASN A 396 8.10 -4.79 -24.16
N GLY A 397 7.79 -3.54 -24.47
CA GLY A 397 8.71 -2.61 -25.10
C GLY A 397 8.96 -2.91 -26.58
N GLN A 398 9.76 -2.07 -27.18
CA GLN A 398 10.24 -2.24 -28.56
C GLN A 398 11.70 -2.62 -28.56
N LEU A 399 12.07 -3.59 -29.40
CA LEU A 399 13.46 -3.99 -29.62
C LEU A 399 14.32 -2.79 -30.01
N VAL A 400 15.38 -2.53 -29.26
CA VAL A 400 16.31 -1.43 -29.48
C VAL A 400 17.76 -1.87 -29.27
N GLY A 401 18.67 -1.32 -30.08
CA GLY A 401 20.10 -1.59 -29.91
C GLY A 401 20.51 -3.05 -30.16
N GLY A 402 21.75 -3.35 -29.82
CA GLY A 402 22.34 -4.67 -29.93
C GLY A 402 22.24 -5.50 -28.66
N LEU A 403 22.88 -6.67 -28.68
CA LEU A 403 23.03 -7.52 -27.53
C LEU A 403 23.94 -6.86 -26.47
N ILE A 404 23.59 -7.02 -25.20
CA ILE A 404 24.39 -6.57 -24.06
C ILE A 404 25.01 -7.78 -23.36
N ASP A 405 26.27 -7.67 -22.96
CA ASP A 405 26.97 -8.71 -22.19
C ASP A 405 26.51 -8.68 -20.72
N ILE A 406 26.22 -9.86 -20.13
CA ILE A 406 25.71 -9.92 -18.75
C ILE A 406 26.76 -9.57 -17.70
N PHE A 407 28.05 -9.72 -17.99
CA PHE A 407 29.12 -9.43 -17.03
C PHE A 407 29.71 -8.04 -17.21
N ASN A 408 29.65 -7.48 -18.44
CA ASN A 408 30.25 -6.20 -18.81
C ASN A 408 29.25 -5.40 -19.66
N PRO A 409 28.14 -4.92 -19.07
CA PRO A 409 27.16 -4.14 -19.80
C PRO A 409 27.77 -2.83 -20.30
N THR A 410 27.41 -2.44 -21.51
CA THR A 410 27.81 -1.16 -22.13
C THR A 410 26.59 -0.28 -22.28
N TYR A 411 26.73 0.99 -21.97
CA TYR A 411 25.64 1.97 -21.97
C TYR A 411 25.77 2.95 -23.12
N GLY A 412 24.68 3.65 -23.44
CA GLY A 412 24.59 4.62 -24.50
C GLY A 412 24.38 4.01 -25.89
N GLY A 413 24.29 4.88 -26.90
CA GLY A 413 24.09 4.47 -28.28
C GLY A 413 22.73 3.88 -28.64
N LEU A 414 21.74 3.98 -27.73
CA LEU A 414 20.37 3.63 -28.06
C LEU A 414 19.73 4.72 -28.95
N PRO A 415 18.80 4.34 -29.85
CA PRO A 415 18.08 5.30 -30.66
C PRO A 415 17.22 6.20 -29.77
N ASP A 416 16.95 7.41 -30.24
CA ASP A 416 15.99 8.30 -29.63
C ASP A 416 14.54 7.75 -29.78
N ASP A 417 13.59 8.42 -29.14
CA ASP A 417 12.18 7.98 -29.11
C ASP A 417 11.49 8.07 -30.48
N SER A 418 12.06 8.79 -31.46
CA SER A 418 11.47 8.95 -32.79
C SER A 418 11.42 7.64 -33.60
N GLY A 419 12.23 6.65 -33.24
CA GLY A 419 12.25 5.31 -33.86
C GLY A 419 11.28 4.31 -33.23
N LEU A 420 10.54 4.70 -32.17
CA LEU A 420 9.64 3.81 -31.47
C LEU A 420 8.27 3.74 -32.14
N THR A 421 7.69 2.53 -32.18
CA THR A 421 6.28 2.33 -32.55
C THR A 421 5.43 2.60 -31.30
N LEU A 422 4.63 3.66 -31.37
CA LEU A 422 3.85 4.12 -30.25
C LEU A 422 2.35 3.85 -30.46
N PHE A 423 1.61 3.79 -29.38
CA PHE A 423 0.15 3.83 -29.38
C PHE A 423 -0.35 4.93 -28.46
N ASN A 424 -1.48 5.51 -28.80
CA ASN A 424 -2.24 6.40 -27.92
C ASN A 424 -3.25 5.59 -27.15
N ASN A 425 -3.41 5.85 -25.86
CA ASN A 425 -4.42 5.22 -25.03
C ASN A 425 -5.20 6.24 -24.23
N ASN A 426 -6.52 6.10 -24.24
CA ASN A 426 -7.44 6.91 -23.47
C ASN A 426 -8.30 5.96 -22.63
N LEU A 427 -7.98 5.86 -21.35
CA LEU A 427 -8.67 5.01 -20.40
C LEU A 427 -9.50 5.86 -19.43
N SER A 428 -10.80 5.60 -19.37
CA SER A 428 -11.72 6.22 -18.42
C SER A 428 -12.35 5.16 -17.53
N GLN A 429 -12.29 5.35 -16.22
CA GLN A 429 -12.91 4.48 -15.21
C GLN A 429 -13.84 5.32 -14.34
N LYS A 430 -15.08 4.86 -14.15
CA LYS A 430 -16.07 5.50 -13.27
C LYS A 430 -16.70 4.45 -12.38
N GLN A 431 -16.90 4.78 -11.12
CA GLN A 431 -17.55 3.93 -10.13
C GLN A 431 -18.53 4.78 -9.32
N LEU A 432 -19.75 4.30 -9.18
CA LEU A 432 -20.74 4.81 -8.24
C LEU A 432 -21.12 3.67 -7.29
N GLY A 433 -20.99 3.88 -5.99
CA GLY A 433 -21.28 2.88 -4.98
C GLY A 433 -22.23 3.38 -3.90
N VAL A 434 -23.14 2.53 -3.47
CA VAL A 434 -23.99 2.72 -2.29
C VAL A 434 -23.70 1.60 -1.31
N TYR A 435 -23.40 1.93 -0.06
CA TYR A 435 -23.02 0.96 0.95
C TYR A 435 -23.72 1.18 2.28
N ALA A 436 -23.84 0.10 3.03
CA ALA A 436 -24.34 0.11 4.39
C ALA A 436 -23.53 -0.89 5.22
N GLN A 437 -23.23 -0.55 6.48
CA GLN A 437 -22.66 -1.48 7.43
C GLN A 437 -23.25 -1.27 8.81
N ALA A 438 -23.26 -2.32 9.61
CA ALA A 438 -23.61 -2.28 11.01
C ALA A 438 -22.66 -3.15 11.82
N GLN A 439 -22.25 -2.65 12.99
CA GLN A 439 -21.60 -3.41 14.03
C GLN A 439 -22.38 -3.26 15.31
N THR A 440 -22.74 -4.39 15.91
CA THR A 440 -23.50 -4.45 17.15
C THR A 440 -22.71 -5.25 18.17
N THR A 441 -22.54 -4.70 19.37
CA THR A 441 -21.95 -5.39 20.50
C THR A 441 -23.05 -5.69 21.54
N TRP A 442 -23.29 -6.95 21.79
CA TRP A 442 -24.26 -7.41 22.77
C TRP A 442 -23.58 -7.66 24.11
N ASN A 443 -24.11 -6.99 25.17
CA ASN A 443 -23.64 -7.15 26.54
C ASN A 443 -22.11 -7.05 26.69
N GLU A 444 -21.47 -6.14 25.91
CA GLU A 444 -20.02 -5.92 25.89
C GLU A 444 -19.19 -7.20 25.57
N THR A 445 -19.84 -8.26 25.07
CA THR A 445 -19.23 -9.59 24.96
C THR A 445 -19.24 -10.13 23.54
N ILE A 446 -20.33 -9.98 22.78
CA ILE A 446 -20.44 -10.52 21.43
C ILE A 446 -20.55 -9.38 20.42
N VAL A 447 -19.60 -9.33 19.52
CA VAL A 447 -19.60 -8.40 18.39
C VAL A 447 -20.09 -9.12 17.14
N ALA A 448 -21.12 -8.59 16.52
CA ALA A 448 -21.60 -9.00 15.19
C ALA A 448 -21.45 -7.83 14.22
N LYS A 449 -20.83 -8.08 13.07
CA LYS A 449 -20.65 -7.11 11.99
C LYS A 449 -21.28 -7.64 10.71
N ILE A 450 -21.95 -6.76 9.97
CA ILE A 450 -22.42 -7.04 8.60
C ILE A 450 -22.26 -5.77 7.76
N GLY A 451 -21.85 -5.95 6.52
CA GLY A 451 -21.76 -4.87 5.54
C GLY A 451 -22.16 -5.35 4.16
N GLY A 452 -22.74 -4.47 3.38
CA GLY A 452 -23.13 -4.74 2.01
C GLY A 452 -23.01 -3.49 1.14
N ARG A 453 -22.70 -3.68 -0.13
CA ARG A 453 -22.48 -2.61 -1.09
C ARG A 453 -22.92 -3.03 -2.50
N TYR A 454 -23.54 -2.11 -3.21
CA TYR A 454 -23.80 -2.23 -4.63
C TYR A 454 -23.02 -1.16 -5.39
N ASP A 455 -22.27 -1.58 -6.40
CA ASP A 455 -21.49 -0.73 -7.28
C ASP A 455 -21.96 -0.82 -8.71
N ARG A 456 -21.88 0.30 -9.43
CA ARG A 456 -21.90 0.33 -10.89
C ARG A 456 -20.55 0.85 -11.37
N MET A 457 -19.85 0.00 -12.13
CA MET A 457 -18.58 0.32 -12.76
C MET A 457 -18.76 0.53 -14.25
N LYS A 458 -18.15 1.60 -14.78
CA LYS A 458 -18.02 1.82 -16.22
C LYS A 458 -16.53 2.04 -16.55
N ILE A 459 -16.01 1.23 -17.46
CA ILE A 459 -14.65 1.35 -18.00
C ILE A 459 -14.79 1.56 -19.51
N GLU A 460 -14.12 2.55 -20.05
CA GLU A 460 -14.04 2.87 -21.47
C GLU A 460 -12.57 2.98 -21.84
N ASN A 461 -12.15 2.25 -22.88
CA ASN A 461 -10.77 2.25 -23.36
C ASN A 461 -10.73 2.41 -24.87
N ASP A 462 -10.05 3.44 -25.33
CA ASP A 462 -9.75 3.72 -26.72
C ASP A 462 -8.23 3.61 -26.93
N THR A 463 -7.80 2.68 -27.79
CA THR A 463 -6.40 2.48 -28.13
C THR A 463 -6.21 2.68 -29.61
N GLU A 464 -5.30 3.57 -29.99
CA GLU A 464 -4.94 3.87 -31.37
C GLU A 464 -3.47 3.59 -31.60
N TYR A 465 -3.17 2.62 -32.45
CA TYR A 465 -1.79 2.30 -32.88
C TYR A 465 -1.42 3.09 -34.13
N THR A 466 -0.14 3.31 -34.36
CA THR A 466 0.37 4.06 -35.54
C THR A 466 -0.22 3.55 -36.87
N ASN A 467 -0.52 2.26 -36.99
CA ASN A 467 -1.00 1.61 -38.19
C ASN A 467 -2.34 0.88 -38.05
N ALA A 468 -3.00 0.97 -36.90
CA ALA A 468 -4.26 0.29 -36.61
C ALA A 468 -5.00 0.97 -35.45
N VAL A 469 -6.32 0.99 -35.51
CA VAL A 469 -7.18 1.44 -34.42
C VAL A 469 -7.82 0.20 -33.80
N SER A 470 -7.64 0.02 -32.50
CA SER A 470 -8.41 -0.98 -31.75
C SER A 470 -9.86 -0.48 -31.63
N PRO A 471 -10.86 -1.36 -31.79
CA PRO A 471 -12.23 -0.96 -31.55
C PRO A 471 -12.40 -0.39 -30.14
N HIS A 472 -13.26 0.62 -30.00
CA HIS A 472 -13.68 1.12 -28.70
C HIS A 472 -14.10 -0.04 -27.78
N GLN A 473 -13.55 -0.10 -26.58
CA GLN A 473 -13.84 -1.12 -25.58
C GLN A 473 -14.63 -0.47 -24.44
N SER A 474 -15.73 -1.09 -24.05
CA SER A 474 -16.53 -0.60 -22.93
C SER A 474 -17.02 -1.75 -22.06
N LEU A 475 -16.90 -1.59 -20.77
CA LEU A 475 -17.45 -2.47 -19.74
C LEU A 475 -18.39 -1.64 -18.85
N ASP A 476 -19.64 -2.05 -18.72
CA ASP A 476 -20.61 -1.46 -17.78
C ASP A 476 -21.22 -2.61 -16.97
N LYS A 477 -20.81 -2.73 -15.72
CA LYS A 477 -21.19 -3.84 -14.84
C LYS A 477 -21.64 -3.32 -13.47
N GLY A 478 -22.73 -3.93 -12.98
CA GLY A 478 -23.14 -3.82 -11.58
C GLY A 478 -22.61 -5.01 -10.78
N ASN A 479 -22.23 -4.78 -9.53
CA ASN A 479 -21.81 -5.84 -8.62
C ASN A 479 -22.32 -5.57 -7.21
N PHE A 480 -22.73 -6.65 -6.51
CA PHE A 480 -23.05 -6.62 -5.10
C PHE A 480 -21.97 -7.39 -4.33
N SER A 481 -21.43 -6.80 -3.27
CA SER A 481 -20.44 -7.43 -2.39
C SER A 481 -20.88 -7.26 -0.95
N TRP A 482 -20.56 -8.26 -0.12
CA TRP A 482 -20.91 -8.21 1.29
C TRP A 482 -19.83 -8.81 2.17
N ASN A 483 -19.86 -8.50 3.45
CA ASN A 483 -19.06 -9.11 4.49
C ASN A 483 -19.88 -9.34 5.74
N ALA A 484 -19.47 -10.32 6.55
CA ALA A 484 -20.04 -10.56 7.87
C ALA A 484 -18.99 -11.14 8.80
N GLY A 485 -19.05 -10.77 10.07
CA GLY A 485 -18.13 -11.25 11.09
C GLY A 485 -18.81 -11.41 12.44
N LEU A 486 -18.31 -12.35 13.22
CA LEU A 486 -18.74 -12.60 14.59
C LEU A 486 -17.51 -12.76 15.48
N MET A 487 -17.52 -12.16 16.67
CA MET A 487 -16.40 -12.21 17.62
C MET A 487 -16.94 -12.29 19.04
N TYR A 488 -16.24 -13.04 19.88
CA TYR A 488 -16.46 -13.09 21.31
C TYR A 488 -15.37 -12.29 22.02
N LEU A 489 -15.74 -11.24 22.73
CA LEU A 489 -14.85 -10.45 23.57
C LEU A 489 -14.74 -11.12 24.94
N SER A 490 -13.61 -11.73 25.19
CA SER A 490 -13.39 -12.45 26.44
C SER A 490 -12.81 -11.55 27.52
N PRO A 491 -13.31 -11.67 28.78
CA PRO A 491 -12.74 -10.92 29.90
C PRO A 491 -11.27 -11.22 30.20
N ILE A 492 -10.75 -12.34 29.70
CA ILE A 492 -9.33 -12.72 29.87
C ILE A 492 -8.45 -12.29 28.68
N GLY A 493 -9.00 -11.45 27.79
CA GLY A 493 -8.25 -10.93 26.62
C GLY A 493 -8.08 -11.90 25.46
N VAL A 494 -8.72 -13.09 25.46
CA VAL A 494 -8.66 -14.06 24.35
C VAL A 494 -9.95 -13.98 23.54
N SER A 495 -9.94 -13.31 22.40
CA SER A 495 -11.13 -12.98 21.61
C SER A 495 -11.15 -13.70 20.26
N PRO A 496 -11.77 -14.89 20.16
CA PRO A 496 -11.92 -15.61 18.90
C PRO A 496 -12.94 -14.94 17.99
N TYR A 497 -12.68 -15.02 16.66
CA TYR A 497 -13.58 -14.48 15.65
C TYR A 497 -13.63 -15.34 14.39
N VAL A 498 -14.69 -15.13 13.61
CA VAL A 498 -14.85 -15.63 12.25
C VAL A 498 -15.34 -14.50 11.36
N ASN A 499 -14.85 -14.46 10.11
CA ASN A 499 -15.22 -13.47 9.12
C ASN A 499 -15.40 -14.12 7.75
N TYR A 500 -16.36 -13.61 6.99
CA TYR A 500 -16.52 -13.85 5.56
C TYR A 500 -16.50 -12.51 4.82
N SER A 501 -15.79 -12.44 3.70
CA SER A 501 -15.71 -11.23 2.89
C SER A 501 -15.57 -11.52 1.40
N GLU A 502 -16.07 -10.60 0.58
CA GLU A 502 -16.03 -10.65 -0.87
C GLU A 502 -15.38 -9.42 -1.46
N SER A 503 -14.76 -9.59 -2.64
CA SER A 503 -14.37 -8.47 -3.48
C SER A 503 -14.58 -8.77 -4.97
N PHE A 504 -14.74 -7.69 -5.74
CA PHE A 504 -14.62 -7.70 -7.18
C PHE A 504 -13.63 -6.62 -7.61
N TYR A 505 -12.93 -6.88 -8.70
CA TYR A 505 -12.01 -5.94 -9.30
C TYR A 505 -12.16 -5.94 -10.83
N ALA A 506 -12.70 -4.86 -11.36
CA ALA A 506 -12.75 -4.64 -12.80
C ALA A 506 -11.40 -4.05 -13.24
N ALA A 507 -10.57 -4.90 -13.81
CA ALA A 507 -9.30 -4.48 -14.41
C ALA A 507 -9.58 -3.74 -15.73
N ALA A 508 -8.82 -2.69 -15.99
CA ALA A 508 -8.83 -2.03 -17.31
C ALA A 508 -7.97 -2.80 -18.34
N SER A 509 -7.63 -4.05 -18.05
CA SER A 509 -6.80 -4.88 -18.88
C SER A 509 -7.59 -5.54 -20.00
N LEU A 510 -7.01 -5.55 -21.19
CA LEU A 510 -7.58 -6.23 -22.35
C LEU A 510 -7.14 -7.70 -22.36
N ALA A 511 -8.11 -8.60 -22.60
CA ALA A 511 -7.85 -10.02 -22.79
C ALA A 511 -8.04 -10.40 -24.27
N ASN A 512 -7.26 -11.37 -24.74
CA ASN A 512 -7.45 -11.95 -26.04
C ASN A 512 -8.57 -12.99 -25.99
N THR A 513 -9.53 -12.85 -26.90
CA THR A 513 -10.52 -13.92 -27.14
C THR A 513 -9.90 -15.05 -27.99
N SER A 514 -10.60 -16.17 -28.10
CA SER A 514 -10.14 -17.31 -28.91
C SER A 514 -9.96 -16.95 -30.41
N ASP A 515 -10.65 -15.92 -30.89
CA ASP A 515 -10.51 -15.37 -32.25
C ASP A 515 -9.57 -14.15 -32.32
N TRP A 516 -8.70 -13.98 -31.31
CA TRP A 516 -7.68 -12.93 -31.20
C TRP A 516 -8.20 -11.50 -31.13
N LYS A 517 -9.44 -11.29 -30.77
CA LYS A 517 -9.94 -9.95 -30.47
C LYS A 517 -9.58 -9.57 -29.04
N LEU A 518 -9.16 -8.33 -28.86
CA LEU A 518 -8.97 -7.73 -27.54
C LEU A 518 -10.32 -7.27 -26.99
N ILE A 519 -10.66 -7.68 -25.80
CA ILE A 519 -11.85 -7.23 -25.07
C ILE A 519 -11.49 -6.91 -23.61
N LEU A 520 -12.25 -6.01 -22.99
CA LEU A 520 -12.20 -5.85 -21.53
C LEU A 520 -12.73 -7.13 -20.88
N SER A 521 -11.96 -7.67 -19.94
CA SER A 521 -12.33 -8.90 -19.24
C SER A 521 -13.49 -8.68 -18.27
N ASP A 522 -14.21 -9.74 -17.95
CA ASP A 522 -15.12 -9.73 -16.80
C ASP A 522 -14.35 -9.43 -15.51
N PRO A 523 -15.00 -8.80 -14.52
CA PRO A 523 -14.36 -8.51 -13.25
C PRO A 523 -13.78 -9.76 -12.57
N ILE A 524 -12.63 -9.59 -11.96
CA ILE A 524 -12.05 -10.56 -11.04
C ILE A 524 -12.95 -10.61 -9.81
N GLU A 525 -13.35 -11.80 -9.39
CA GLU A 525 -14.14 -12.02 -8.19
C GLU A 525 -13.30 -12.77 -7.16
N SER A 526 -13.43 -12.39 -5.89
CA SER A 526 -12.78 -13.12 -4.81
C SER A 526 -13.62 -13.19 -3.56
N LYS A 527 -13.36 -14.23 -2.78
CA LYS A 527 -14.02 -14.48 -1.50
C LYS A 527 -13.06 -15.11 -0.52
N GLN A 528 -13.24 -14.80 0.76
CA GLN A 528 -12.39 -15.28 1.83
C GLN A 528 -13.24 -15.72 3.02
N TRP A 529 -12.84 -16.85 3.61
CA TRP A 529 -13.14 -17.20 4.99
C TRP A 529 -11.91 -16.95 5.85
N GLU A 530 -12.12 -16.35 7.00
CA GLU A 530 -11.09 -16.09 7.98
C GLU A 530 -11.59 -16.47 9.37
N ALA A 531 -10.73 -17.16 10.15
CA ALA A 531 -10.97 -17.45 11.56
C ALA A 531 -9.71 -17.11 12.34
N GLY A 532 -9.87 -16.44 13.47
CA GLY A 532 -8.70 -15.98 14.23
C GLY A 532 -8.98 -15.80 15.71
N VAL A 533 -7.92 -15.43 16.41
CA VAL A 533 -7.95 -15.08 17.83
C VAL A 533 -7.15 -13.79 18.00
N LYS A 534 -7.75 -12.80 18.64
CA LYS A 534 -7.06 -11.60 19.12
C LYS A 534 -6.79 -11.75 20.61
N PHE A 535 -5.54 -11.53 21.00
CA PHE A 535 -5.09 -11.74 22.36
C PHE A 535 -4.46 -10.47 22.93
N THR A 536 -5.13 -9.88 23.89
CA THR A 536 -4.75 -8.63 24.57
C THR A 536 -4.78 -8.83 26.09
N PRO A 537 -3.83 -9.62 26.65
CA PRO A 537 -3.83 -9.90 28.08
C PRO A 537 -3.40 -8.66 28.88
N GLU A 538 -3.93 -8.49 30.08
CA GLU A 538 -3.63 -7.35 30.95
C GLU A 538 -2.14 -7.22 31.35
N TRP A 539 -1.40 -8.34 31.33
CA TRP A 539 0.02 -8.36 31.68
C TRP A 539 0.95 -7.95 30.55
N LEU A 540 0.47 -7.89 29.29
CA LEU A 540 1.23 -7.49 28.11
C LEU A 540 0.81 -6.08 27.69
N ASP A 541 1.74 -5.16 27.63
CA ASP A 541 1.52 -3.87 26.99
C ASP A 541 1.64 -4.05 25.47
N GLY A 542 0.55 -4.51 24.84
CA GLY A 542 0.52 -4.88 23.43
C GLY A 542 -0.55 -5.93 23.11
N TYR A 543 -0.38 -6.61 21.97
CA TYR A 543 -1.30 -7.63 21.50
C TYR A 543 -0.61 -8.74 20.72
N ILE A 544 -1.28 -9.89 20.58
CA ILE A 544 -0.91 -10.99 19.71
C ILE A 544 -2.14 -11.41 18.91
N ASN A 545 -2.08 -11.36 17.61
CA ASN A 545 -3.14 -11.78 16.70
C ASN A 545 -2.73 -13.04 15.95
N LEU A 546 -3.65 -14.00 15.84
CA LEU A 546 -3.53 -15.21 15.05
C LEU A 546 -4.70 -15.28 14.10
N ALA A 547 -4.45 -15.51 12.80
CA ALA A 547 -5.49 -15.68 11.80
C ALA A 547 -5.18 -16.86 10.86
N TYR A 548 -6.18 -17.66 10.56
CA TYR A 548 -6.21 -18.60 9.45
C TYR A 548 -7.11 -18.03 8.35
N PHE A 549 -6.68 -18.11 7.09
CA PHE A 549 -7.46 -17.62 5.95
C PHE A 549 -7.49 -18.64 4.80
N ASP A 550 -8.61 -18.65 4.06
CA ASP A 550 -8.82 -19.35 2.79
C ASP A 550 -9.40 -18.33 1.79
N LEU A 551 -8.55 -17.86 0.87
CA LEU A 551 -8.84 -16.82 -0.10
C LEU A 551 -8.81 -17.40 -1.51
N LYS A 552 -9.90 -17.22 -2.25
CA LYS A 552 -10.07 -17.71 -3.64
C LYS A 552 -10.35 -16.54 -4.57
N GLN A 553 -9.73 -16.60 -5.76
CA GLN A 553 -9.89 -15.63 -6.83
C GLN A 553 -10.26 -16.31 -8.13
N LYS A 554 -11.23 -15.75 -8.86
CA LYS A 554 -11.66 -16.19 -10.20
C LYS A 554 -11.48 -15.07 -11.22
N ASN A 555 -11.49 -15.45 -12.51
CA ASN A 555 -11.42 -14.55 -13.65
C ASN A 555 -10.15 -13.68 -13.70
N ALA A 556 -9.06 -14.08 -13.05
CA ALA A 556 -7.80 -13.37 -13.19
C ALA A 556 -7.23 -13.56 -14.59
N LEU A 557 -6.47 -12.56 -15.04
CA LEU A 557 -5.79 -12.61 -16.34
C LEU A 557 -4.31 -12.96 -16.14
N SER A 558 -3.77 -13.76 -17.04
CA SER A 558 -2.32 -13.99 -17.17
C SER A 558 -1.90 -14.03 -18.62
N GLN A 559 -0.64 -13.75 -18.85
CA GLN A 559 -0.02 -13.95 -20.14
C GLN A 559 0.34 -15.41 -20.32
N THR A 560 -0.04 -15.99 -21.45
CA THR A 560 0.25 -17.37 -21.81
C THR A 560 0.62 -17.48 -23.28
N MET A 561 1.40 -18.51 -23.65
CA MET A 561 1.75 -18.78 -25.04
C MET A 561 0.66 -19.62 -25.70
N VAL A 562 0.03 -19.09 -26.73
CA VAL A 562 -0.96 -19.79 -27.55
C VAL A 562 -0.46 -19.84 -28.99
N GLY A 563 -0.18 -21.03 -29.51
CA GLY A 563 0.31 -21.20 -30.87
C GLY A 563 1.62 -20.47 -31.18
N GLY A 564 2.48 -20.27 -30.17
CA GLY A 564 3.74 -19.51 -30.28
C GLY A 564 3.62 -18.00 -30.17
N THR A 565 2.42 -17.47 -29.91
CA THR A 565 2.15 -16.05 -29.70
C THR A 565 1.76 -15.80 -28.24
N LEU A 566 2.27 -14.73 -27.66
CA LEU A 566 1.89 -14.30 -26.30
C LEU A 566 0.46 -13.76 -26.34
N ALA A 567 -0.42 -14.35 -25.53
CA ALA A 567 -1.83 -13.96 -25.40
C ALA A 567 -2.17 -13.74 -23.93
N THR A 568 -3.08 -12.83 -23.67
CA THR A 568 -3.65 -12.64 -22.33
C THR A 568 -4.92 -13.49 -22.23
N ALA A 569 -4.96 -14.43 -21.32
CA ALA A 569 -6.08 -15.37 -21.13
C ALA A 569 -6.56 -15.36 -19.67
N VAL A 570 -7.82 -15.77 -19.47
CA VAL A 570 -8.36 -15.97 -18.13
C VAL A 570 -7.67 -17.18 -17.49
N THR A 571 -7.12 -16.98 -16.29
CA THR A 571 -6.46 -18.05 -15.53
C THR A 571 -7.48 -18.93 -14.83
N PRO A 572 -7.10 -20.19 -14.51
CA PRO A 572 -7.82 -20.98 -13.52
C PRO A 572 -7.95 -20.26 -12.18
N GLU A 573 -8.91 -20.70 -11.36
CA GLU A 573 -9.06 -20.18 -9.99
C GLU A 573 -7.72 -20.23 -9.25
N LYS A 574 -7.33 -19.13 -8.61
CA LYS A 574 -6.20 -19.07 -7.70
C LYS A 574 -6.71 -19.15 -6.26
N GLU A 575 -6.12 -20.04 -5.48
CA GLU A 575 -6.44 -20.21 -4.07
C GLU A 575 -5.18 -19.99 -3.24
N THR A 576 -5.32 -19.22 -2.15
CA THR A 576 -4.25 -19.06 -1.16
C THR A 576 -4.81 -19.36 0.23
N ARG A 577 -4.22 -20.33 0.91
CA ARG A 577 -4.51 -20.68 2.32
C ARG A 577 -3.30 -20.40 3.17
N GLY A 578 -3.53 -19.91 4.38
CA GLY A 578 -2.41 -19.60 5.24
C GLY A 578 -2.76 -19.34 6.69
N VAL A 579 -1.70 -19.18 7.47
CA VAL A 579 -1.76 -18.76 8.88
C VAL A 579 -0.87 -17.53 9.03
N GLU A 580 -1.36 -16.54 9.74
CA GLU A 580 -0.64 -15.33 10.10
C GLU A 580 -0.57 -15.18 11.60
N ILE A 581 0.58 -14.79 12.10
CA ILE A 581 0.81 -14.39 13.49
C ILE A 581 1.39 -12.99 13.46
N GLU A 582 0.86 -12.13 14.28
CA GLU A 582 1.33 -10.78 14.51
C GLU A 582 1.41 -10.53 16.01
N ALA A 583 2.51 -9.97 16.47
CA ALA A 583 2.66 -9.54 17.85
C ALA A 583 3.32 -8.17 17.89
N HIS A 584 2.72 -7.27 18.64
CA HIS A 584 3.29 -5.98 19.01
C HIS A 584 3.32 -5.88 20.52
N ALA A 585 4.47 -5.57 21.10
CA ALA A 585 4.61 -5.51 22.55
C ALA A 585 5.68 -4.53 23.03
N ALA A 586 5.34 -3.75 24.02
CA ALA A 586 6.30 -3.05 24.86
C ALA A 586 6.78 -4.01 25.98
N LEU A 587 7.88 -4.71 25.74
CA LEU A 587 8.44 -5.68 26.68
C LEU A 587 8.94 -5.02 27.98
N THR A 588 9.40 -3.79 27.87
CA THR A 588 9.76 -2.91 28.98
C THR A 588 9.44 -1.47 28.61
N LYS A 589 9.61 -0.54 29.53
CA LYS A 589 9.45 0.91 29.25
C LYS A 589 10.41 1.44 28.17
N SER A 590 11.46 0.70 27.86
CA SER A 590 12.51 1.09 26.92
C SER A 590 12.63 0.15 25.72
N LEU A 591 12.00 -1.00 25.74
CA LEU A 591 12.17 -2.04 24.73
C LEU A 591 10.81 -2.42 24.14
N SER A 592 10.62 -2.16 22.86
CA SER A 592 9.45 -2.60 22.08
C SER A 592 9.85 -3.55 20.96
N THR A 593 8.92 -4.40 20.54
CA THR A 593 9.14 -5.35 19.44
C THR A 593 7.88 -5.53 18.60
N ASP A 594 8.10 -5.69 17.29
CA ASP A 594 7.10 -6.11 16.31
C ASP A 594 7.56 -7.43 15.71
N LEU A 595 6.71 -8.45 15.77
CA LEU A 595 6.99 -9.78 15.24
C LEU A 595 5.87 -10.20 14.30
N THR A 596 6.23 -10.70 13.12
CA THR A 596 5.25 -11.30 12.23
C THR A 596 5.74 -12.64 11.70
N TYR A 597 4.80 -13.55 11.49
CA TYR A 597 5.04 -14.78 10.77
C TYR A 597 3.84 -15.09 9.88
N THR A 598 4.12 -15.43 8.63
CA THR A 598 3.11 -15.86 7.67
C THR A 598 3.53 -17.17 7.02
N TYR A 599 2.69 -18.18 7.15
CA TYR A 599 2.74 -19.36 6.30
C TYR A 599 1.62 -19.26 5.27
N MET A 600 1.94 -19.42 3.98
CA MET A 600 0.92 -19.44 2.92
C MET A 600 1.25 -20.44 1.82
N SER A 601 0.19 -21.05 1.28
CA SER A 601 0.24 -21.93 0.11
C SER A 601 -0.68 -21.37 -0.96
N ALA A 602 -0.08 -20.87 -2.04
CA ALA A 602 -0.80 -20.32 -3.20
C ALA A 602 -0.73 -21.31 -4.37
N THR A 603 -1.89 -21.68 -4.92
CA THR A 603 -2.01 -22.66 -6.01
C THR A 603 -3.00 -22.20 -7.08
N TYR A 604 -2.82 -22.70 -8.30
CA TYR A 604 -3.72 -22.50 -9.43
C TYR A 604 -4.44 -23.77 -9.80
N GLY A 605 -5.78 -23.68 -10.02
CA GLY A 605 -6.64 -24.70 -10.58
C GLY A 605 -6.68 -26.01 -9.81
N ASP A 606 -7.37 -27.00 -10.39
CA ASP A 606 -7.58 -28.34 -9.80
C ASP A 606 -6.29 -29.15 -9.69
N GLN A 607 -5.24 -28.79 -10.40
CA GLN A 607 -3.95 -29.50 -10.39
C GLN A 607 -3.04 -29.10 -9.23
N ASN A 608 -3.46 -28.17 -8.36
CA ASN A 608 -2.66 -27.62 -7.26
C ASN A 608 -1.26 -27.13 -7.70
N THR A 609 -1.16 -26.57 -8.90
CA THR A 609 0.09 -26.00 -9.37
C THR A 609 0.46 -24.81 -8.50
N ARG A 610 1.63 -24.86 -7.87
CA ARG A 610 2.11 -23.78 -7.00
C ARG A 610 2.25 -22.46 -7.78
N ALA A 611 1.87 -21.36 -7.16
CA ALA A 611 2.12 -20.03 -7.74
C ALA A 611 3.61 -19.70 -7.73
N ASP A 612 4.08 -19.12 -8.85
CA ASP A 612 5.48 -18.76 -9.05
C ASP A 612 5.94 -17.68 -8.08
N TYR A 613 7.21 -17.75 -7.70
CA TYR A 613 7.93 -16.77 -6.87
C TYR A 613 7.28 -16.48 -5.51
N MET A 614 6.32 -17.27 -5.07
CA MET A 614 5.65 -17.12 -3.78
C MET A 614 6.37 -17.95 -2.70
N PRO A 615 6.96 -17.32 -1.67
CA PRO A 615 7.52 -18.04 -0.53
C PRO A 615 6.38 -18.64 0.33
N HIS A 616 6.61 -19.82 0.89
CA HIS A 616 5.67 -20.40 1.85
C HIS A 616 5.77 -19.74 3.22
N ASN A 617 6.97 -19.32 3.61
CA ASN A 617 7.23 -18.78 4.93
C ASN A 617 7.81 -17.37 4.80
N ILE A 618 7.26 -16.44 5.53
CA ILE A 618 7.78 -15.08 5.71
C ILE A 618 7.77 -14.82 7.21
N ALA A 619 8.90 -14.39 7.76
CA ALA A 619 9.00 -13.99 9.16
C ALA A 619 9.73 -12.66 9.26
N THR A 620 9.26 -11.79 10.14
CA THR A 620 9.91 -10.51 10.40
C THR A 620 9.97 -10.24 11.89
N ALA A 621 11.02 -9.57 12.30
CA ALA A 621 11.16 -9.07 13.65
C ALA A 621 11.79 -7.68 13.61
N TRP A 622 11.23 -6.75 14.34
CA TRP A 622 11.79 -5.43 14.61
C TRP A 622 11.88 -5.22 16.09
N VAL A 623 12.98 -4.68 16.56
CA VAL A 623 13.23 -4.36 17.97
C VAL A 623 13.69 -2.91 18.05
N ASN A 624 13.09 -2.14 18.96
CA ASN A 624 13.44 -0.75 19.20
C ASN A 624 13.77 -0.54 20.69
N TYR A 625 14.89 0.15 20.97
CA TYR A 625 15.33 0.47 22.32
C TYR A 625 15.45 1.97 22.53
N ASP A 626 14.73 2.51 23.52
CA ASP A 626 14.78 3.91 23.97
C ASP A 626 15.78 4.04 25.12
N PHE A 627 16.84 4.82 24.92
CA PHE A 627 17.93 5.01 25.89
C PHE A 627 17.59 6.00 27.02
N THR A 628 16.36 6.51 27.08
CA THR A 628 15.93 7.46 28.13
C THR A 628 16.12 6.87 29.52
N SER A 629 15.90 5.55 29.71
CA SER A 629 16.12 4.86 30.99
C SER A 629 17.59 4.82 31.43
N LEU A 630 18.52 4.99 30.48
CA LEU A 630 19.97 5.06 30.72
C LEU A 630 20.47 6.53 30.80
N GLY A 631 19.56 7.49 30.85
CA GLY A 631 19.87 8.92 30.97
C GLY A 631 20.16 9.63 29.64
N VAL A 632 19.97 8.97 28.50
CA VAL A 632 20.15 9.55 27.16
C VAL A 632 18.77 9.77 26.52
N THR A 633 18.15 10.91 26.86
CA THR A 633 16.83 11.24 26.36
C THR A 633 16.85 11.52 24.86
N GLY A 634 15.91 10.92 24.14
CA GLY A 634 15.72 11.15 22.71
C GLY A 634 16.63 10.31 21.80
N LEU A 635 17.44 9.42 22.34
CA LEU A 635 18.18 8.42 21.56
C LEU A 635 17.37 7.12 21.50
N THR A 636 17.11 6.65 20.28
CA THR A 636 16.55 5.33 20.03
C THR A 636 17.44 4.54 19.07
N LEU A 637 17.45 3.23 19.22
CA LEU A 637 18.14 2.30 18.32
C LEU A 637 17.16 1.22 17.89
N GLY A 638 16.93 1.12 16.59
CA GLY A 638 16.10 0.09 15.99
C GLY A 638 16.92 -0.88 15.14
N THR A 639 16.56 -2.15 15.19
CA THR A 639 17.14 -3.18 14.33
C THR A 639 16.08 -4.21 13.98
N GLY A 640 16.18 -4.77 12.77
CA GLY A 640 15.21 -5.76 12.31
C GLY A 640 15.82 -6.84 11.45
N VAL A 641 15.15 -7.97 11.42
CA VAL A 641 15.47 -9.10 10.56
C VAL A 641 14.24 -9.53 9.80
N ARG A 642 14.43 -9.92 8.54
CA ARG A 642 13.40 -10.50 7.70
C ARG A 642 13.91 -11.81 7.13
N TYR A 643 13.10 -12.82 7.27
CA TYR A 643 13.30 -14.13 6.68
C TYR A 643 12.27 -14.38 5.60
N ARG A 644 12.71 -14.88 4.46
CA ARG A 644 11.87 -15.32 3.36
C ARG A 644 12.29 -16.73 2.99
N GLY A 645 11.37 -17.66 3.09
CA GLY A 645 11.62 -19.04 2.65
C GLY A 645 11.72 -19.15 1.14
N THR A 646 12.20 -20.29 0.67
CA THR A 646 12.41 -20.62 -0.73
C THR A 646 11.16 -20.42 -1.58
N SER A 647 11.32 -19.76 -2.72
CA SER A 647 10.31 -19.70 -3.78
C SER A 647 10.76 -20.49 -5.01
N ILE A 648 9.83 -20.80 -5.92
CA ILE A 648 10.14 -21.55 -7.14
C ILE A 648 9.54 -20.88 -8.36
N ASN A 649 10.18 -21.08 -9.50
CA ASN A 649 9.58 -20.93 -10.81
C ASN A 649 9.05 -22.30 -11.27
N THR A 650 7.75 -22.44 -11.45
CA THR A 650 7.15 -23.75 -11.77
C THR A 650 7.42 -24.20 -13.19
N ALA A 651 7.64 -23.28 -14.12
CA ALA A 651 7.94 -23.59 -15.53
C ALA A 651 9.37 -24.15 -15.70
N THR A 652 10.35 -23.53 -15.05
CA THR A 652 11.77 -23.93 -15.13
C THR A 652 12.17 -24.88 -13.99
N LYS A 653 11.36 -24.97 -12.92
CA LYS A 653 11.63 -25.67 -11.66
C LYS A 653 12.83 -25.12 -10.89
N ASP A 654 13.29 -23.94 -11.27
CA ASP A 654 14.37 -23.27 -10.55
C ASP A 654 13.90 -22.80 -9.18
N LYS A 655 14.75 -22.97 -8.20
CA LYS A 655 14.54 -22.49 -6.83
C LYS A 655 15.26 -21.16 -6.64
N VAL A 656 14.56 -20.22 -6.02
CA VAL A 656 15.16 -19.02 -5.46
C VAL A 656 15.33 -19.29 -3.98
N ASP A 657 16.58 -19.44 -3.53
CA ASP A 657 16.92 -19.75 -2.15
C ASP A 657 16.62 -18.58 -1.20
N GLU A 658 16.71 -18.88 0.10
CA GLU A 658 16.41 -17.98 1.22
C GLU A 658 17.27 -16.69 1.25
#